data_a5994e1bdbef2e1ca6f30a86117b9069
#
_entry.id   a5994e1bdbef2e1ca6f30a86117b9069
#
_cell.length_a   1.000
_cell.length_b   1.000
_cell.length_c   1.000
_cell.angle_alpha   90.00
_cell.angle_beta   90.00
_cell.angle_gamma   90.00
#
_symmetry.space_group_name_H-M   'P 1'
#
loop_
_entity.id
_entity.type
_entity.pdbx_description
1 polymer ?
#
loop_
_entity_poly.entity_id
_entity_poly.type
_entity_poly.pdbx_seq_one_letter_code
_entity_poly.pdbx_strand_id
1 'polypeptide(L)'
;MGTSGPRQRGITTRAGGVVELYSIPTDQCILTHMSTDSVGRFAGAGRGNTRPGLLRGMMSPMPSLARISRLIPQVVSQFTTDPAVRVGFMQAAWSVAPSFARGLLPRTPAQQAIVVGINATSHYAIGATTWAGISSAVAGIPGRRAGWKALLAGAAVTGGGGFLAERALRPRSGDSMALASAWAGSKLLATTGLAGGLVMTSDVVAHRLIGRTPSVGTTLLIDVAAGCAMAGGTLFRRNLRAKRYGWVSEDRRAVDSVKGVRAYATIAGITVGTATGITALAIGEQTTARAINVGLEKVTGDELGETGIWLSHMVTGAGLAALALVGLDKVRQRTLRTNEVVEPAYPSPPTSETVSCGPNSLIEFDAIGKEGRRFVLMALHGQQITNVMGEAAVDPVRAVIPRDGTIQERAELAVAELEALGGFERSVIVVASPTGVGYVNYVMAEALEYLARGNSALVVPQYAMVPSALALDKTTEGTELQAEVLGAIAQRIRRIPPARRPRLYQFGESLGAQVALDVAAIGGVARLDSLDVTAGLYMGVPFRSRAWRTWWRNRRAIDPEGRMVLVPQPDEAPEIPGMHLMVVHDDDPVNKFAYTMFVRRPWWFGAPETRPPMVPRETLFRPISSFVIALFDLLNAMNQKPGAFARRGHDYRIDLREALQKAYRLTSSPTQAEAIENALREREQMWAEARLVAKTAYKAVATINDTLNKWGRNAVSMDFVEQEDIDIPPAWRKLMKQMSDSQLMGRLGSSGPPA
;
A
#
# COMPACT_ATOMS: atom_id res chain seq x y z
N MET A 1 49.51 -3.57 37.93
CA MET A 1 50.56 -3.05 37.07
C MET A 1 49.83 -2.63 35.78
N GLY A 2 49.41 -1.46 35.54
CA GLY A 2 50.12 -0.19 35.43
C GLY A 2 50.45 0.03 33.97
N THR A 3 49.72 0.88 33.26
CA THR A 3 50.07 2.23 32.76
C THR A 3 49.05 2.65 31.67
N SER A 4 48.28 3.66 31.88
CA SER A 4 48.45 5.08 31.53
C SER A 4 48.21 5.38 30.00
N GLY A 5 47.08 6.08 29.74
CA GLY A 5 46.78 6.69 28.46
C GLY A 5 47.46 8.06 28.27
N PRO A 6 47.26 8.73 27.15
CA PRO A 6 47.42 10.17 27.08
C PRO A 6 46.16 10.94 26.70
N ARG A 7 46.02 12.08 27.33
CA ARG A 7 45.07 13.18 27.12
C ARG A 7 45.28 13.83 25.76
N GLN A 8 44.21 14.14 25.07
CA GLN A 8 44.24 15.12 23.96
C GLN A 8 43.70 16.47 24.42
N ARG A 9 44.46 17.49 24.16
CA ARG A 9 44.18 18.91 24.35
C ARG A 9 43.37 19.43 23.16
N GLY A 10 42.41 20.30 23.42
CA GLY A 10 41.66 21.03 22.41
C GLY A 10 42.47 22.09 21.68
N ILE A 11 42.05 22.33 20.47
CA ILE A 11 42.40 23.57 19.71
C ILE A 11 41.09 24.13 19.14
N THR A 12 40.77 25.33 19.61
CA THR A 12 39.74 26.20 19.09
C THR A 12 40.29 26.97 17.90
N THR A 13 39.61 27.00 16.77
CA THR A 13 39.76 28.08 15.76
C THR A 13 38.39 28.54 15.29
N ARG A 14 38.14 29.82 15.49
CA ARG A 14 37.08 30.62 14.88
C ARG A 14 37.40 30.84 13.41
N ALA A 15 36.42 30.64 12.53
CA ALA A 15 36.33 31.43 11.31
C ALA A 15 34.85 31.54 10.93
N GLY A 16 34.37 32.78 10.77
CA GLY A 16 33.02 33.10 10.37
C GLY A 16 32.90 32.94 8.85
N GLY A 17 31.73 32.45 8.42
CA GLY A 17 31.29 32.44 7.05
C GLY A 17 29.79 32.73 7.03
N VAL A 18 29.45 33.88 6.47
CA VAL A 18 28.10 34.35 6.19
C VAL A 18 27.50 33.42 5.16
N VAL A 19 26.36 32.79 5.47
CA VAL A 19 25.55 32.08 4.49
C VAL A 19 24.30 32.89 4.22
N GLU A 20 24.22 33.45 3.01
CA GLU A 20 23.03 34.08 2.46
C GLU A 20 21.88 33.09 2.38
N LEU A 21 20.77 33.49 3.01
CA LEU A 21 19.47 32.80 2.91
C LEU A 21 18.79 33.30 1.62
N TYR A 22 18.74 32.45 0.61
CA TYR A 22 17.80 32.62 -0.49
C TYR A 22 16.42 32.12 -0.04
N SER A 23 15.52 33.05 0.17
CA SER A 23 14.11 32.86 0.35
C SER A 23 13.43 32.61 -0.99
N ILE A 24 12.83 31.42 -1.16
CA ILE A 24 11.92 31.12 -2.27
C ILE A 24 10.49 31.42 -1.81
N PRO A 25 9.69 32.18 -2.58
CA PRO A 25 8.33 32.55 -2.20
C PRO A 25 7.37 31.37 -2.36
N THR A 26 6.60 31.13 -1.32
CA THR A 26 5.39 30.29 -1.36
C THR A 26 4.25 31.14 -1.88
N ASP A 27 3.79 30.89 -3.09
CA ASP A 27 2.56 31.48 -3.60
C ASP A 27 1.47 30.42 -3.81
N GLN A 28 0.42 30.68 -3.06
CA GLN A 28 -1.01 30.65 -3.38
C GLN A 28 -1.67 29.32 -3.74
N CYS A 29 -2.30 28.79 -2.69
CA CYS A 29 -3.49 27.97 -2.81
C CYS A 29 -4.70 28.91 -2.91
N ILE A 30 -5.30 29.05 -4.07
CA ILE A 30 -6.56 29.78 -4.29
C ILE A 30 -7.73 28.90 -3.86
N LEU A 31 -8.32 29.23 -2.72
CA LEU A 31 -9.66 28.80 -2.34
C LEU A 31 -10.66 29.78 -3.00
N THR A 32 -11.34 29.33 -4.05
CA THR A 32 -12.45 30.05 -4.65
C THR A 32 -13.68 29.99 -3.74
N HIS A 33 -14.07 31.16 -3.22
CA HIS A 33 -15.38 31.45 -2.66
C HIS A 33 -16.48 31.15 -3.69
N MET A 34 -17.44 30.30 -3.35
CA MET A 34 -18.73 30.28 -4.01
C MET A 34 -19.67 31.24 -3.27
N SER A 35 -19.94 32.36 -3.90
CA SER A 35 -20.96 33.32 -3.54
C SER A 35 -22.34 32.74 -3.88
N THR A 36 -23.22 32.71 -2.89
CA THR A 36 -24.65 32.52 -3.03
C THR A 36 -25.29 33.85 -3.47
N ASP A 37 -25.60 34.00 -4.75
CA ASP A 37 -26.64 34.93 -5.22
C ASP A 37 -26.93 34.64 -6.69
N SER A 38 -28.08 34.04 -6.97
CA SER A 38 -28.96 34.29 -8.12
C SER A 38 -30.07 33.22 -8.21
N VAL A 39 -31.11 33.42 -7.40
CA VAL A 39 -32.43 32.86 -7.73
C VAL A 39 -33.26 34.02 -8.29
N GLY A 40 -33.50 34.03 -9.56
CA GLY A 40 -34.32 35.02 -10.21
C GLY A 40 -34.88 34.54 -11.56
N ARG A 41 -36.15 34.12 -11.51
CA ARG A 41 -37.16 34.19 -12.58
C ARG A 41 -36.84 33.60 -13.98
N PHE A 42 -37.59 32.56 -14.31
CA PHE A 42 -38.31 32.49 -15.58
C PHE A 42 -39.60 31.70 -15.40
N ALA A 43 -40.73 32.42 -15.55
CA ALA A 43 -42.07 31.89 -15.75
C ALA A 43 -42.37 31.99 -17.23
N GLY A 44 -43.04 31.00 -17.83
CA GLY A 44 -43.64 31.16 -19.13
C GLY A 44 -43.89 29.88 -19.91
N ALA A 45 -45.10 29.37 -19.83
CA ALA A 45 -45.97 28.82 -20.84
C ALA A 45 -45.52 27.62 -21.74
N GLY A 46 -46.32 26.55 -21.67
CA GLY A 46 -46.39 25.49 -22.65
C GLY A 46 -47.31 24.34 -22.22
N ARG A 47 -48.60 24.43 -22.55
CA ARG A 47 -49.61 23.38 -22.32
C ARG A 47 -49.38 22.22 -23.29
N GLY A 48 -49.32 20.99 -22.77
CA GLY A 48 -49.38 19.76 -23.55
C GLY A 48 -49.91 18.62 -22.70
N ASN A 49 -51.15 18.20 -22.94
CA ASN A 49 -51.86 17.10 -22.30
C ASN A 49 -51.29 15.76 -22.67
N THR A 50 -50.79 14.99 -21.69
CA THR A 50 -50.80 13.51 -21.75
C THR A 50 -50.93 12.95 -20.33
N ARG A 51 -51.85 12.01 -20.17
CA ARG A 51 -52.30 11.42 -18.89
C ARG A 51 -51.19 10.63 -18.20
N PRO A 52 -51.04 10.73 -16.87
CA PRO A 52 -50.11 9.89 -16.11
C PRO A 52 -50.85 8.71 -15.48
N GLY A 53 -50.41 7.52 -15.79
CA GLY A 53 -50.77 6.31 -15.05
C GLY A 53 -49.52 5.56 -14.67
N LEU A 54 -49.41 5.18 -13.39
CA LEU A 54 -48.56 4.09 -12.84
C LEU A 54 -47.10 4.39 -12.44
N LEU A 55 -46.74 5.55 -11.88
CA LEU A 55 -45.47 5.65 -11.12
C LEU A 55 -45.59 6.60 -9.87
N ARG A 56 -46.72 6.58 -9.17
CA ARG A 56 -46.98 7.44 -8.01
C ARG A 56 -46.81 6.73 -6.68
N GLY A 57 -45.92 5.72 -6.58
CA GLY A 57 -45.78 4.90 -5.37
C GLY A 57 -44.45 4.93 -4.63
N MET A 58 -43.38 5.55 -5.15
CA MET A 58 -42.05 5.41 -4.55
C MET A 58 -41.20 6.69 -4.40
N MET A 59 -41.78 7.87 -4.44
CA MET A 59 -41.05 9.09 -4.11
C MET A 59 -41.79 9.83 -2.97
N SER A 60 -41.47 9.45 -1.74
CA SER A 60 -41.77 10.33 -0.61
C SER A 60 -40.96 11.61 -0.74
N PRO A 61 -41.56 12.81 -0.56
CA PRO A 61 -40.84 14.07 -0.67
C PRO A 61 -39.72 14.10 0.37
N MET A 62 -38.50 14.47 -0.05
CA MET A 62 -37.39 14.70 0.89
C MET A 62 -37.87 15.64 2.01
N PRO A 63 -37.62 15.31 3.28
CA PRO A 63 -38.03 16.17 4.39
C PRO A 63 -37.33 17.52 4.25
N SER A 64 -38.13 18.61 4.43
CA SER A 64 -37.60 19.98 4.38
C SER A 64 -36.48 20.16 5.42
N LEU A 65 -35.48 21.00 5.13
CA LEU A 65 -34.38 21.35 6.04
C LEU A 65 -34.86 21.72 7.45
N ALA A 66 -36.05 22.33 7.56
CA ALA A 66 -36.71 22.66 8.83
C ALA A 66 -37.22 21.41 9.61
N ARG A 67 -37.52 20.29 8.94
CA ARG A 67 -37.81 19.02 9.62
C ARG A 67 -36.52 18.33 10.07
N ILE A 68 -35.46 18.39 9.27
CA ILE A 68 -34.16 17.84 9.63
C ILE A 68 -33.59 18.56 10.85
N SER A 69 -33.68 19.90 10.92
CA SER A 69 -33.19 20.68 12.08
C SER A 69 -33.93 20.38 13.39
N ARG A 70 -35.20 19.96 13.34
CA ARG A 70 -35.97 19.53 14.53
C ARG A 70 -35.69 18.06 14.92
N LEU A 71 -35.28 17.23 13.98
CA LEU A 71 -34.92 15.83 14.26
C LEU A 71 -33.54 15.71 14.91
N ILE A 72 -32.59 16.60 14.61
CA ILE A 72 -31.23 16.57 15.15
C ILE A 72 -31.19 16.53 16.69
N PRO A 73 -31.90 17.42 17.44
CA PRO A 73 -31.90 17.36 18.91
C PRO A 73 -32.51 16.06 19.45
N GLN A 74 -33.56 15.55 18.83
CA GLN A 74 -34.22 14.30 19.27
C GLN A 74 -33.33 13.08 18.97
N VAL A 75 -32.70 13.03 17.81
CA VAL A 75 -31.74 11.98 17.45
C VAL A 75 -30.53 12.04 18.37
N VAL A 76 -29.99 13.24 18.63
CA VAL A 76 -28.85 13.42 19.53
C VAL A 76 -29.19 13.04 20.96
N SER A 77 -30.37 13.36 21.47
CA SER A 77 -30.78 12.98 22.83
C SER A 77 -30.96 11.47 22.99
N GLN A 78 -31.54 10.80 22.02
CA GLN A 78 -31.68 9.34 22.03
C GLN A 78 -30.35 8.63 21.84
N PHE A 79 -29.47 9.23 21.04
CA PHE A 79 -28.11 8.71 20.74
C PHE A 79 -27.22 8.66 21.97
N THR A 80 -27.30 9.61 22.86
CA THR A 80 -26.47 9.69 24.06
C THR A 80 -27.05 8.94 25.26
N THR A 81 -28.25 8.41 25.17
CA THR A 81 -28.84 7.57 26.22
C THR A 81 -28.61 6.08 26.01
N ASP A 82 -28.22 5.66 24.81
CA ASP A 82 -27.94 4.26 24.50
C ASP A 82 -26.56 3.86 25.06
N PRO A 83 -26.48 2.92 26.02
CA PRO A 83 -25.21 2.47 26.59
C PRO A 83 -24.23 1.89 25.57
N ALA A 84 -24.72 1.21 24.51
CA ALA A 84 -23.87 0.62 23.48
C ALA A 84 -23.13 1.71 22.70
N VAL A 85 -23.81 2.78 22.34
CA VAL A 85 -23.23 3.95 21.67
C VAL A 85 -22.17 4.62 22.55
N ARG A 86 -22.47 4.82 23.83
CA ARG A 86 -21.56 5.45 24.79
C ARG A 86 -20.29 4.62 24.98
N VAL A 87 -20.42 3.30 25.09
CA VAL A 87 -19.28 2.36 25.12
C VAL A 87 -18.45 2.45 23.83
N GLY A 88 -19.13 2.53 22.68
CA GLY A 88 -18.48 2.72 21.39
C GLY A 88 -17.67 4.02 21.34
N PHE A 89 -18.24 5.15 21.80
CA PHE A 89 -17.52 6.44 21.86
C PHE A 89 -16.32 6.40 22.80
N MET A 90 -16.45 5.79 23.96
CA MET A 90 -15.35 5.65 24.91
C MET A 90 -14.21 4.83 24.32
N GLN A 91 -14.50 3.75 23.62
CA GLN A 91 -13.49 2.95 22.92
C GLN A 91 -12.86 3.70 21.74
N ALA A 92 -13.66 4.45 20.98
CA ALA A 92 -13.14 5.31 19.91
C ALA A 92 -12.15 6.35 20.46
N ALA A 93 -12.52 7.06 21.52
CA ALA A 93 -11.63 8.03 22.18
C ALA A 93 -10.35 7.39 22.72
N TRP A 94 -10.45 6.20 23.34
CA TRP A 94 -9.28 5.46 23.78
C TRP A 94 -8.35 5.04 22.64
N SER A 95 -8.89 4.69 21.47
CA SER A 95 -8.12 4.26 20.29
C SER A 95 -7.29 5.37 19.65
N VAL A 96 -7.58 6.63 19.95
CA VAL A 96 -6.84 7.78 19.38
C VAL A 96 -5.35 7.71 19.74
N ALA A 97 -5.01 7.51 21.01
CA ALA A 97 -3.62 7.44 21.45
C ALA A 97 -2.82 6.28 20.81
N PRO A 98 -3.33 5.04 20.75
CA PRO A 98 -2.71 3.95 19.99
C PRO A 98 -2.47 4.26 18.51
N SER A 99 -3.33 5.06 17.88
CA SER A 99 -3.21 5.44 16.47
C SER A 99 -1.95 6.26 16.16
N PHE A 100 -1.37 6.91 17.18
CA PHE A 100 -0.08 7.62 17.08
C PHE A 100 1.13 6.72 17.38
N ALA A 101 0.94 5.40 17.49
CA ALA A 101 2.08 4.50 17.59
C ALA A 101 2.92 4.58 16.31
N ARG A 102 4.24 4.43 16.46
CA ARG A 102 5.16 4.42 15.32
C ARG A 102 4.96 3.14 14.51
N GLY A 103 4.87 3.30 13.20
CA GLY A 103 4.95 2.23 12.22
C GLY A 103 6.38 2.03 11.75
N LEU A 104 6.53 1.37 10.62
CA LEU A 104 7.82 1.15 9.94
C LEU A 104 8.24 2.42 9.18
N LEU A 105 7.28 3.11 8.56
CA LEU A 105 7.52 4.30 7.74
C LEU A 105 6.88 5.56 8.36
N PRO A 106 7.41 6.77 8.07
CA PRO A 106 6.83 8.02 8.50
C PRO A 106 5.50 8.27 7.76
N ARG A 107 4.58 8.92 8.44
CA ARG A 107 3.28 9.29 7.91
C ARG A 107 3.14 10.81 7.86
N THR A 108 2.51 11.32 6.80
CA THR A 108 2.11 12.72 6.74
C THR A 108 1.00 13.03 7.75
N PRO A 109 0.79 14.30 8.16
CA PRO A 109 -0.33 14.66 9.03
C PRO A 109 -1.69 14.23 8.50
N ALA A 110 -1.92 14.30 7.18
CA ALA A 110 -3.15 13.85 6.55
C ALA A 110 -3.34 12.32 6.67
N GLN A 111 -2.29 11.55 6.41
CA GLN A 111 -2.32 10.09 6.59
C GLN A 111 -2.54 9.71 8.06
N GLN A 112 -1.90 10.43 8.99
CA GLN A 112 -2.12 10.24 10.42
C GLN A 112 -3.57 10.51 10.80
N ALA A 113 -4.20 11.53 10.20
CA ALA A 113 -5.62 11.82 10.37
C ALA A 113 -6.50 10.64 9.98
N ILE A 114 -6.25 10.10 8.80
CA ILE A 114 -7.02 8.97 8.26
C ILE A 114 -6.81 7.72 9.15
N VAL A 115 -5.59 7.45 9.61
CA VAL A 115 -5.29 6.35 10.55
C VAL A 115 -6.09 6.51 11.84
N VAL A 116 -6.14 7.71 12.42
CA VAL A 116 -6.94 8.00 13.62
C VAL A 116 -8.42 7.77 13.33
N GLY A 117 -8.93 8.28 12.20
CA GLY A 117 -10.33 8.13 11.80
C GLY A 117 -10.74 6.67 11.65
N ILE A 118 -9.98 5.87 10.89
CA ILE A 118 -10.26 4.45 10.69
C ILE A 118 -10.21 3.68 12.02
N ASN A 119 -9.18 3.91 12.85
CA ASN A 119 -9.09 3.26 14.14
C ASN A 119 -10.25 3.61 15.06
N ALA A 120 -10.58 4.89 15.17
CA ALA A 120 -11.66 5.36 16.04
C ALA A 120 -13.02 4.80 15.58
N THR A 121 -13.31 4.83 14.28
CA THR A 121 -14.54 4.25 13.71
C THR A 121 -14.61 2.74 13.94
N SER A 122 -13.50 2.02 13.71
CA SER A 122 -13.46 0.58 13.94
C SER A 122 -13.67 0.22 15.42
N HIS A 123 -13.03 0.95 16.34
CA HIS A 123 -13.20 0.70 17.78
C HIS A 123 -14.60 1.11 18.26
N TYR A 124 -15.20 2.17 17.69
CA TYR A 124 -16.58 2.52 17.94
C TYR A 124 -17.52 1.37 17.55
N ALA A 125 -17.48 0.96 16.28
CA ALA A 125 -18.39 -0.08 15.75
C ALA A 125 -18.26 -1.40 16.52
N ILE A 126 -17.01 -1.86 16.72
CA ILE A 126 -16.74 -3.11 17.46
C ILE A 126 -17.18 -3.00 18.92
N GLY A 127 -16.91 -1.87 19.58
CA GLY A 127 -17.28 -1.64 20.97
C GLY A 127 -18.80 -1.61 21.16
N ALA A 128 -19.52 -0.85 20.33
CA ALA A 128 -20.96 -0.74 20.37
C ALA A 128 -21.63 -2.11 20.11
N THR A 129 -21.22 -2.82 19.05
CA THR A 129 -21.76 -4.14 18.71
C THR A 129 -21.47 -5.19 19.80
N THR A 130 -20.26 -5.19 20.36
CA THR A 130 -19.89 -6.13 21.44
C THR A 130 -20.68 -5.85 22.70
N TRP A 131 -20.88 -4.56 23.07
CA TRP A 131 -21.70 -4.21 24.22
C TRP A 131 -23.18 -4.57 24.03
N ALA A 132 -23.74 -4.32 22.85
CA ALA A 132 -25.10 -4.76 22.52
C ALA A 132 -25.26 -6.29 22.64
N GLY A 133 -24.23 -7.05 22.20
CA GLY A 133 -24.20 -8.50 22.40
C GLY A 133 -24.14 -8.92 23.88
N ILE A 134 -23.34 -8.21 24.70
CA ILE A 134 -23.29 -8.44 26.16
C ILE A 134 -24.66 -8.14 26.80
N SER A 135 -25.28 -7.01 26.43
CA SER A 135 -26.61 -6.61 26.92
C SER A 135 -27.68 -7.63 26.55
N SER A 136 -27.66 -8.12 25.31
CA SER A 136 -28.54 -9.20 24.83
C SER A 136 -28.36 -10.51 25.62
N ALA A 137 -27.11 -10.91 25.84
CA ALA A 137 -26.81 -12.12 26.63
C ALA A 137 -27.26 -12.01 28.09
N VAL A 138 -27.10 -10.81 28.69
CA VAL A 138 -27.56 -10.54 30.05
C VAL A 138 -29.10 -10.49 30.17
N ALA A 139 -29.78 -10.00 29.13
CA ALA A 139 -31.25 -9.98 29.08
C ALA A 139 -31.86 -11.42 29.02
N GLY A 140 -31.11 -12.36 28.40
CA GLY A 140 -31.41 -13.80 28.41
C GLY A 140 -32.59 -14.25 27.52
N ILE A 141 -33.60 -13.41 27.29
CA ILE A 141 -34.79 -13.72 26.49
C ILE A 141 -35.04 -12.58 25.53
N PRO A 142 -35.32 -12.84 24.22
CA PRO A 142 -35.70 -11.81 23.26
C PRO A 142 -36.88 -10.96 23.78
N GLY A 143 -36.86 -9.68 23.51
CA GLY A 143 -37.88 -8.73 23.98
C GLY A 143 -37.69 -8.19 25.40
N ARG A 144 -36.83 -8.77 26.22
CA ARG A 144 -36.57 -8.33 27.58
C ARG A 144 -35.42 -7.31 27.65
N ARG A 145 -35.58 -6.24 28.42
CA ARG A 145 -34.49 -5.29 28.71
C ARG A 145 -33.74 -5.69 29.97
N ALA A 146 -32.41 -5.69 29.90
CA ALA A 146 -31.56 -5.98 31.04
C ALA A 146 -31.56 -4.81 32.05
N GLY A 147 -31.81 -5.10 33.32
CA GLY A 147 -31.72 -4.11 34.39
C GLY A 147 -30.28 -3.64 34.62
N TRP A 148 -30.07 -2.40 35.09
CA TRP A 148 -28.75 -1.80 35.26
C TRP A 148 -27.80 -2.62 36.17
N LYS A 149 -28.31 -3.29 37.21
CA LYS A 149 -27.52 -4.19 38.08
C LYS A 149 -26.99 -5.40 37.32
N ALA A 150 -27.82 -5.99 36.45
CA ALA A 150 -27.43 -7.12 35.62
C ALA A 150 -26.40 -6.71 34.55
N LEU A 151 -26.56 -5.53 33.94
CA LEU A 151 -25.58 -4.96 33.00
C LEU A 151 -24.22 -4.68 33.68
N LEU A 152 -24.23 -4.12 34.90
CA LEU A 152 -23.02 -3.90 35.65
C LEU A 152 -22.32 -5.22 36.03
N ALA A 153 -23.08 -6.24 36.43
CA ALA A 153 -22.53 -7.57 36.66
C ALA A 153 -21.98 -8.20 35.38
N GLY A 154 -22.69 -8.06 34.26
CA GLY A 154 -22.24 -8.48 32.93
C GLY A 154 -20.93 -7.79 32.51
N ALA A 155 -20.83 -6.48 32.76
CA ALA A 155 -19.61 -5.69 32.54
C ALA A 155 -18.43 -6.22 33.39
N ALA A 156 -18.67 -6.51 34.68
CA ALA A 156 -17.64 -7.04 35.58
C ALA A 156 -17.18 -8.45 35.16
N VAL A 157 -18.10 -9.33 34.81
CA VAL A 157 -17.81 -10.70 34.36
C VAL A 157 -17.03 -10.68 33.01
N THR A 158 -17.52 -9.93 32.03
CA THR A 158 -16.87 -9.86 30.72
C THR A 158 -15.54 -9.10 30.79
N GLY A 159 -15.46 -8.02 31.55
CA GLY A 159 -14.24 -7.25 31.76
C GLY A 159 -13.17 -8.05 32.51
N GLY A 160 -13.55 -8.64 33.67
CA GLY A 160 -12.66 -9.44 34.48
C GLY A 160 -12.26 -10.76 33.83
N GLY A 161 -13.25 -11.52 33.30
CA GLY A 161 -13.02 -12.77 32.59
C GLY A 161 -12.17 -12.55 31.30
N GLY A 162 -12.49 -11.52 30.55
CA GLY A 162 -11.70 -11.12 29.37
C GLY A 162 -10.26 -10.78 29.71
N PHE A 163 -10.02 -10.04 30.81
CA PHE A 163 -8.68 -9.72 31.29
C PHE A 163 -7.88 -10.95 31.71
N LEU A 164 -8.50 -11.88 32.43
CA LEU A 164 -7.86 -13.14 32.84
C LEU A 164 -7.52 -13.99 31.64
N ALA A 165 -8.46 -14.13 30.68
CA ALA A 165 -8.26 -14.86 29.43
C ALA A 165 -7.17 -14.21 28.56
N GLU A 166 -7.13 -12.89 28.43
CA GLU A 166 -6.04 -12.17 27.73
C GLU A 166 -4.67 -12.51 28.31
N ARG A 167 -4.56 -12.60 29.64
CA ARG A 167 -3.30 -12.98 30.29
C ARG A 167 -2.92 -14.44 30.10
N ALA A 168 -3.90 -15.33 30.14
CA ALA A 168 -3.70 -16.76 29.94
C ALA A 168 -3.30 -17.11 28.49
N LEU A 169 -3.94 -16.45 27.53
CA LEU A 169 -3.74 -16.67 26.08
C LEU A 169 -2.58 -15.87 25.48
N ARG A 170 -1.63 -15.36 26.25
CA ARG A 170 -0.56 -14.46 25.78
C ARG A 170 -0.07 -14.77 24.37
N PRO A 171 -0.14 -13.80 23.42
CA PRO A 171 0.13 -14.05 22.02
C PRO A 171 1.59 -14.38 21.73
N ARG A 172 1.82 -15.42 20.94
CA ARG A 172 3.13 -15.79 20.38
C ARG A 172 3.09 -15.65 18.87
N SER A 173 4.23 -15.41 18.25
CA SER A 173 4.33 -15.24 16.79
C SER A 173 3.97 -16.51 15.99
N GLY A 174 4.00 -17.67 16.63
CA GLY A 174 3.65 -18.97 16.00
C GLY A 174 2.21 -19.45 16.23
N ASP A 175 1.39 -18.70 16.97
CA ASP A 175 0.04 -19.14 17.36
C ASP A 175 -0.85 -19.46 16.16
N SER A 176 -1.76 -20.43 16.31
CA SER A 176 -2.81 -20.68 15.35
C SER A 176 -3.75 -19.48 15.23
N MET A 177 -4.47 -19.37 14.12
CA MET A 177 -5.47 -18.31 13.93
C MET A 177 -6.57 -18.40 15.00
N ALA A 178 -6.99 -19.60 15.39
CA ALA A 178 -8.00 -19.81 16.44
C ALA A 178 -7.53 -19.21 17.78
N LEU A 179 -6.29 -19.53 18.21
CA LEU A 179 -5.73 -19.01 19.45
C LEU A 179 -5.53 -17.51 19.42
N ALA A 180 -5.04 -16.96 18.29
CA ALA A 180 -4.88 -15.53 18.09
C ALA A 180 -6.23 -14.78 18.13
N SER A 181 -7.27 -15.37 17.51
CA SER A 181 -8.63 -14.81 17.54
C SER A 181 -9.23 -14.88 18.94
N ALA A 182 -9.02 -15.97 19.67
CA ALA A 182 -9.45 -16.10 21.06
C ALA A 182 -8.78 -15.06 21.97
N TRP A 183 -7.47 -14.81 21.79
CA TRP A 183 -6.78 -13.75 22.49
C TRP A 183 -7.30 -12.36 22.13
N ALA A 184 -7.49 -12.06 20.84
CA ALA A 184 -8.02 -10.78 20.39
C ALA A 184 -9.45 -10.55 20.90
N GLY A 185 -10.28 -11.58 20.88
CA GLY A 185 -11.63 -11.59 21.44
C GLY A 185 -11.65 -11.36 22.94
N SER A 186 -10.77 -12.04 23.69
CA SER A 186 -10.67 -11.84 25.15
C SER A 186 -10.23 -10.40 25.50
N LYS A 187 -9.33 -9.81 24.73
CA LYS A 187 -8.94 -8.42 24.86
C LYS A 187 -10.09 -7.46 24.55
N LEU A 188 -10.87 -7.75 23.51
CA LEU A 188 -12.06 -6.98 23.17
C LEU A 188 -13.10 -7.02 24.29
N LEU A 189 -13.39 -8.21 24.83
CA LEU A 189 -14.29 -8.37 25.96
C LEU A 189 -13.79 -7.63 27.21
N ALA A 190 -12.49 -7.70 27.51
CA ALA A 190 -11.87 -6.98 28.63
C ALA A 190 -12.07 -5.46 28.48
N THR A 191 -11.78 -4.90 27.31
CA THR A 191 -11.89 -3.46 27.08
C THR A 191 -13.35 -2.99 27.00
N THR A 192 -14.23 -3.76 26.39
CA THR A 192 -15.67 -3.44 26.30
C THR A 192 -16.35 -3.56 27.66
N GLY A 193 -16.04 -4.61 28.44
CA GLY A 193 -16.54 -4.76 29.79
C GLY A 193 -16.08 -3.62 30.73
N LEU A 194 -14.80 -3.20 30.62
CA LEU A 194 -14.31 -2.03 31.36
C LEU A 194 -15.05 -0.74 30.97
N ALA A 195 -15.19 -0.48 29.67
CA ALA A 195 -15.89 0.70 29.18
C ALA A 195 -17.36 0.68 29.59
N GLY A 196 -18.04 -0.45 29.46
CA GLY A 196 -19.44 -0.63 29.89
C GLY A 196 -19.60 -0.44 31.41
N GLY A 197 -18.70 -0.98 32.19
CA GLY A 197 -18.66 -0.77 33.65
C GLY A 197 -18.54 0.72 34.01
N LEU A 198 -17.66 1.45 33.33
CA LEU A 198 -17.50 2.89 33.52
C LEU A 198 -18.75 3.67 33.14
N VAL A 199 -19.38 3.34 31.98
CA VAL A 199 -20.64 3.96 31.53
C VAL A 199 -21.75 3.71 32.55
N MET A 200 -21.95 2.46 32.97
CA MET A 200 -22.99 2.11 33.96
C MET A 200 -22.75 2.76 35.33
N THR A 201 -21.50 2.80 35.78
CA THR A 201 -21.14 3.44 37.07
C THR A 201 -21.33 4.94 36.99
N SER A 202 -20.98 5.59 35.89
CA SER A 202 -21.18 7.04 35.70
C SER A 202 -22.65 7.43 35.81
N ASP A 203 -23.55 6.61 35.24
CA ASP A 203 -24.99 6.83 35.31
C ASP A 203 -25.55 6.71 36.75
N VAL A 204 -25.11 5.68 37.46
CA VAL A 204 -25.49 5.46 38.87
C VAL A 204 -25.02 6.61 39.74
N VAL A 205 -23.75 7.04 39.56
CA VAL A 205 -23.16 8.15 40.32
C VAL A 205 -23.85 9.46 40.00
N ALA A 206 -24.10 9.75 38.72
CA ALA A 206 -24.77 10.97 38.30
C ALA A 206 -26.22 11.03 38.84
N HIS A 207 -26.95 9.91 38.80
CA HIS A 207 -28.29 9.84 39.34
C HIS A 207 -28.32 10.04 40.86
N ARG A 208 -27.38 9.51 41.61
CA ARG A 208 -27.26 9.67 43.07
C ARG A 208 -26.82 11.06 43.50
N LEU A 209 -25.88 11.70 42.77
CA LEU A 209 -25.29 12.98 43.14
C LEU A 209 -26.13 14.17 42.68
N ILE A 210 -26.77 14.08 41.51
CA ILE A 210 -27.45 15.20 40.85
C ILE A 210 -28.97 15.10 41.04
N GLY A 211 -29.49 13.93 41.45
CA GLY A 211 -30.94 13.71 41.63
C GLY A 211 -31.77 13.78 40.34
N ARG A 212 -31.11 13.94 39.19
CA ARG A 212 -31.72 14.04 37.85
C ARG A 212 -30.89 13.24 36.87
N THR A 213 -31.52 12.78 35.78
CA THR A 213 -30.76 12.24 34.63
C THR A 213 -29.85 13.33 34.08
N PRO A 214 -28.54 13.08 33.93
CA PRO A 214 -27.61 14.08 33.40
C PRO A 214 -28.04 14.53 32.01
N SER A 215 -27.74 15.77 31.69
CA SER A 215 -27.97 16.25 30.31
C SER A 215 -27.09 15.45 29.34
N VAL A 216 -27.57 15.33 28.11
CA VAL A 216 -26.83 14.70 26.99
C VAL A 216 -25.36 15.17 26.90
N GLY A 217 -25.15 16.49 27.04
CA GLY A 217 -23.81 17.08 27.00
C GLY A 217 -22.94 16.65 28.18
N THR A 218 -23.50 16.53 29.39
CA THR A 218 -22.75 16.08 30.58
C THR A 218 -22.34 14.63 30.44
N THR A 219 -23.22 13.77 29.96
CA THR A 219 -22.92 12.34 29.76
C THR A 219 -21.82 12.15 28.72
N LEU A 220 -21.94 12.82 27.59
CA LEU A 220 -20.92 12.76 26.53
C LEU A 220 -19.56 13.29 27.02
N LEU A 221 -19.56 14.37 27.80
CA LEU A 221 -18.33 14.92 28.37
C LEU A 221 -17.64 13.93 29.31
N ILE A 222 -18.39 13.24 30.15
CA ILE A 222 -17.86 12.21 31.06
C ILE A 222 -17.26 11.05 30.26
N ASP A 223 -17.95 10.55 29.24
CA ASP A 223 -17.51 9.44 28.43
C ASP A 223 -16.24 9.78 27.62
N VAL A 224 -16.18 10.98 27.05
CA VAL A 224 -14.97 11.49 26.36
C VAL A 224 -13.82 11.69 27.33
N ALA A 225 -14.07 12.27 28.52
CA ALA A 225 -13.04 12.46 29.53
C ALA A 225 -12.47 11.12 30.04
N ALA A 226 -13.31 10.11 30.26
CA ALA A 226 -12.86 8.76 30.60
C ALA A 226 -12.03 8.12 29.48
N GLY A 227 -12.48 8.23 28.22
CA GLY A 227 -11.71 7.77 27.05
C GLY A 227 -10.36 8.48 26.93
N CYS A 228 -10.30 9.79 27.16
CA CYS A 228 -9.06 10.58 27.17
C CYS A 228 -8.13 10.16 28.32
N ALA A 229 -8.65 9.87 29.50
CA ALA A 229 -7.86 9.38 30.62
C ALA A 229 -7.22 8.01 30.30
N MET A 230 -7.98 7.08 29.70
CA MET A 230 -7.47 5.80 29.21
C MET A 230 -6.40 5.98 28.11
N ALA A 231 -6.60 6.95 27.22
CA ALA A 231 -5.63 7.33 26.20
C ALA A 231 -4.35 7.88 26.83
N GLY A 232 -4.46 8.75 27.84
CA GLY A 232 -3.34 9.29 28.62
C GLY A 232 -2.50 8.20 29.28
N GLY A 233 -3.12 7.22 29.91
CA GLY A 233 -2.44 6.04 30.47
C GLY A 233 -1.68 5.22 29.41
N THR A 234 -2.24 5.13 28.20
CA THR A 234 -1.57 4.48 27.05
C THR A 234 -0.34 5.25 26.60
N LEU A 235 -0.43 6.59 26.49
CA LEU A 235 0.69 7.46 26.13
C LEU A 235 1.80 7.42 27.19
N PHE A 236 1.43 7.45 28.47
CA PHE A 236 2.38 7.33 29.57
C PHE A 236 3.18 6.03 29.48
N ARG A 237 2.49 4.88 29.32
CA ARG A 237 3.15 3.57 29.11
C ARG A 237 4.07 3.57 27.89
N ARG A 238 3.64 4.18 26.78
CA ARG A 238 4.48 4.30 25.58
C ARG A 238 5.75 5.10 25.87
N ASN A 239 5.64 6.23 26.55
CA ASN A 239 6.78 7.08 26.90
C ASN A 239 7.77 6.36 27.84
N LEU A 240 7.27 5.60 28.82
CA LEU A 240 8.13 4.77 29.66
C LEU A 240 8.90 3.71 28.85
N ARG A 241 8.23 3.07 27.88
CA ARG A 241 8.89 2.11 26.99
C ARG A 241 9.90 2.79 26.06
N ALA A 242 9.58 3.94 25.49
CA ALA A 242 10.50 4.71 24.67
C ALA A 242 11.76 5.13 25.45
N LYS A 243 11.61 5.52 26.72
CA LYS A 243 12.76 5.77 27.61
C LYS A 243 13.61 4.52 27.86
N ARG A 244 12.97 3.35 28.01
CA ARG A 244 13.67 2.09 28.29
C ARG A 244 14.41 1.53 27.08
N TYR A 245 13.79 1.53 25.90
CA TYR A 245 14.30 0.85 24.69
C TYR A 245 14.98 1.78 23.70
N GLY A 246 14.95 3.08 23.97
CA GLY A 246 15.45 4.10 23.05
C GLY A 246 14.53 4.36 21.85
N TRP A 247 14.84 5.42 21.13
CA TRP A 247 14.23 5.74 19.84
C TRP A 247 15.18 5.27 18.73
N VAL A 248 14.65 4.75 17.65
CA VAL A 248 15.44 4.50 16.45
C VAL A 248 16.01 5.85 15.98
N SER A 249 17.34 5.97 15.90
CA SER A 249 18.06 7.23 15.84
C SER A 249 17.74 8.10 14.60
N GLU A 250 17.46 7.46 13.48
CA GLU A 250 17.20 8.15 12.21
C GLU A 250 15.80 8.74 12.11
N ASP A 251 14.86 8.22 12.87
CA ASP A 251 13.46 8.65 12.82
C ASP A 251 13.12 9.81 13.77
N ARG A 252 14.08 10.35 14.47
CA ARG A 252 13.88 11.58 15.25
C ARG A 252 13.34 12.73 14.39
N ARG A 253 13.77 12.81 13.11
CA ARG A 253 13.29 13.83 12.17
C ARG A 253 11.83 13.66 11.77
N ALA A 254 11.33 12.43 11.67
CA ALA A 254 9.93 12.16 11.34
C ALA A 254 8.97 12.47 12.51
N VAL A 255 9.45 12.29 13.77
CA VAL A 255 8.70 12.69 14.98
C VAL A 255 8.78 14.20 15.18
N ASP A 256 9.87 14.85 14.77
CA ASP A 256 10.07 16.29 14.86
C ASP A 256 9.16 17.09 13.90
N SER A 257 8.62 16.47 12.86
CA SER A 257 7.59 17.09 12.00
C SER A 257 6.29 17.41 12.75
N VAL A 258 6.09 16.87 13.96
CA VAL A 258 4.95 17.15 14.85
C VAL A 258 5.28 18.25 15.88
N LYS A 259 6.48 18.85 15.85
CA LYS A 259 6.84 19.96 16.73
C LYS A 259 6.34 21.30 16.19
N GLY A 260 5.57 22.01 16.99
CA GLY A 260 5.12 23.37 16.73
C GLY A 260 3.62 23.56 16.80
N VAL A 261 3.18 24.78 16.95
CA VAL A 261 1.76 25.15 17.09
C VAL A 261 0.92 24.66 15.90
N ARG A 262 1.48 24.67 14.68
CA ARG A 262 0.79 24.15 13.48
C ARG A 262 0.53 22.64 13.57
N ALA A 263 1.46 21.85 14.09
CA ALA A 263 1.28 20.41 14.25
C ALA A 263 0.19 20.11 15.29
N TYR A 264 0.20 20.81 16.43
CA TYR A 264 -0.85 20.68 17.43
C TYR A 264 -2.21 21.15 16.92
N ALA A 265 -2.27 22.24 16.17
CA ALA A 265 -3.51 22.71 15.53
C ALA A 265 -4.03 21.70 14.50
N THR A 266 -3.15 21.12 13.70
CA THR A 266 -3.51 20.04 12.75
C THR A 266 -4.04 18.81 13.49
N ILE A 267 -3.39 18.38 14.56
CA ILE A 267 -3.84 17.26 15.40
C ILE A 267 -5.20 17.57 16.03
N ALA A 268 -5.39 18.77 16.57
CA ALA A 268 -6.68 19.19 17.13
C ALA A 268 -7.77 19.23 16.06
N GLY A 269 -7.51 19.81 14.89
CA GLY A 269 -8.45 19.85 13.77
C GLY A 269 -8.80 18.44 13.27
N ILE A 270 -7.82 17.55 13.18
CA ILE A 270 -8.03 16.14 12.83
C ILE A 270 -8.87 15.43 13.90
N THR A 271 -8.60 15.69 15.18
CA THR A 271 -9.36 15.09 16.29
C THR A 271 -10.82 15.54 16.25
N VAL A 272 -11.06 16.83 16.03
CA VAL A 272 -12.43 17.38 15.89
C VAL A 272 -13.11 16.84 14.63
N GLY A 273 -12.44 16.86 13.49
CA GLY A 273 -12.97 16.29 12.25
C GLY A 273 -13.28 14.79 12.36
N THR A 274 -12.41 14.04 13.01
CA THR A 274 -12.62 12.61 13.30
C THR A 274 -13.80 12.40 14.24
N ALA A 275 -13.91 13.17 15.31
CA ALA A 275 -15.03 13.09 16.25
C ALA A 275 -16.35 13.40 15.54
N THR A 276 -16.40 14.43 14.70
CA THR A 276 -17.58 14.78 13.88
C THR A 276 -17.92 13.67 12.89
N GLY A 277 -16.91 13.13 12.18
CA GLY A 277 -17.09 12.03 11.25
C GLY A 277 -17.59 10.74 11.92
N ILE A 278 -17.05 10.39 13.09
CA ILE A 278 -17.52 9.23 13.88
C ILE A 278 -18.95 9.45 14.35
N THR A 279 -19.27 10.65 14.81
CA THR A 279 -20.64 11.00 15.24
C THR A 279 -21.63 10.85 14.07
N ALA A 280 -21.27 11.34 12.88
CA ALA A 280 -22.12 11.21 11.69
C ALA A 280 -22.28 9.73 11.26
N LEU A 281 -21.19 8.96 11.26
CA LEU A 281 -21.23 7.51 10.98
C LEU A 281 -22.06 6.75 12.01
N ALA A 282 -21.92 7.07 13.29
CA ALA A 282 -22.66 6.45 14.36
C ALA A 282 -24.18 6.77 14.26
N ILE A 283 -24.56 7.99 13.91
CA ILE A 283 -25.94 8.37 13.63
C ILE A 283 -26.48 7.58 12.42
N GLY A 284 -25.71 7.52 11.34
CA GLY A 284 -26.08 6.77 10.13
C GLY A 284 -26.23 5.28 10.40
N GLU A 285 -25.28 4.68 11.11
CA GLU A 285 -25.31 3.28 11.50
C GLU A 285 -26.51 2.95 12.38
N GLN A 286 -26.75 3.73 13.43
CA GLN A 286 -27.91 3.55 14.31
C GLN A 286 -29.23 3.72 13.59
N THR A 287 -29.34 4.72 12.70
CA THR A 287 -30.57 4.94 11.92
C THR A 287 -30.85 3.71 11.05
N THR A 288 -29.82 3.17 10.41
CA THR A 288 -29.91 1.97 9.59
C THR A 288 -30.25 0.75 10.44
N ALA A 289 -29.58 0.53 11.57
CA ALA A 289 -29.83 -0.57 12.48
C ALA A 289 -31.27 -0.54 13.04
N ARG A 290 -31.79 0.65 13.38
CA ARG A 290 -33.19 0.81 13.82
C ARG A 290 -34.18 0.48 12.70
N ALA A 291 -33.92 0.93 11.49
CA ALA A 291 -34.78 0.60 10.35
C ALA A 291 -34.81 -0.91 10.08
N ILE A 292 -33.65 -1.57 10.21
CA ILE A 292 -33.53 -3.02 10.10
C ILE A 292 -34.29 -3.71 11.26
N ASN A 293 -34.15 -3.23 12.50
CA ASN A 293 -34.84 -3.81 13.66
C ASN A 293 -36.36 -3.73 13.48
N VAL A 294 -36.88 -2.56 13.10
CA VAL A 294 -38.33 -2.39 12.81
C VAL A 294 -38.79 -3.31 11.67
N GLY A 295 -37.93 -3.51 10.66
CA GLY A 295 -38.21 -4.46 9.58
C GLY A 295 -38.27 -5.91 10.08
N LEU A 296 -37.33 -6.30 10.92
CA LEU A 296 -37.28 -7.65 11.53
C LEU A 296 -38.49 -7.89 12.44
N GLU A 297 -38.85 -6.94 13.31
CA GLU A 297 -40.02 -7.04 14.19
C GLU A 297 -41.34 -7.17 13.41
N LYS A 298 -41.46 -6.48 12.27
CA LYS A 298 -42.59 -6.64 11.36
C LYS A 298 -42.66 -8.03 10.70
N VAL A 299 -41.50 -8.62 10.41
CA VAL A 299 -41.44 -9.93 9.77
C VAL A 299 -41.65 -11.08 10.79
N THR A 300 -41.10 -10.94 11.99
CA THR A 300 -41.23 -11.93 13.06
C THR A 300 -42.53 -11.84 13.83
N GLY A 301 -43.15 -10.66 13.84
CA GLY A 301 -44.35 -10.40 14.65
C GLY A 301 -44.06 -10.17 16.15
N ASP A 302 -42.82 -10.27 16.58
CA ASP A 302 -42.37 -10.16 17.97
C ASP A 302 -41.47 -8.97 18.20
N GLU A 303 -41.51 -8.35 19.40
CA GLU A 303 -40.51 -7.38 19.84
C GLU A 303 -39.18 -8.10 20.16
N LEU A 304 -38.15 -7.83 19.39
CA LEU A 304 -36.83 -8.50 19.52
C LEU A 304 -35.94 -7.88 20.61
N GLY A 305 -36.25 -6.67 21.09
CA GLY A 305 -35.53 -5.99 22.18
C GLY A 305 -34.02 -5.86 21.92
N GLU A 306 -33.18 -6.16 22.92
CA GLU A 306 -31.71 -6.09 22.82
C GLU A 306 -31.14 -7.03 21.75
N THR A 307 -31.76 -8.17 21.50
CA THR A 307 -31.33 -9.15 20.49
C THR A 307 -31.55 -8.60 19.08
N GLY A 308 -32.67 -7.93 18.85
CA GLY A 308 -32.96 -7.26 17.57
C GLY A 308 -31.96 -6.14 17.27
N ILE A 309 -31.60 -5.34 18.28
CA ILE A 309 -30.59 -4.30 18.16
C ILE A 309 -29.23 -4.92 17.78
N TRP A 310 -28.79 -5.95 18.49
CA TRP A 310 -27.53 -6.64 18.18
C TRP A 310 -27.50 -7.22 16.76
N LEU A 311 -28.57 -7.91 16.35
CA LEU A 311 -28.67 -8.48 15.01
C LEU A 311 -28.64 -7.39 13.92
N SER A 312 -29.31 -6.27 14.16
CA SER A 312 -29.33 -5.13 13.23
C SER A 312 -27.94 -4.51 13.04
N HIS A 313 -27.14 -4.38 14.10
CA HIS A 313 -25.74 -3.96 14.02
C HIS A 313 -24.88 -4.95 13.20
N MET A 314 -25.10 -6.26 13.39
CA MET A 314 -24.41 -7.28 12.61
C MET A 314 -24.74 -7.22 11.12
N VAL A 315 -26.03 -7.06 10.77
CA VAL A 315 -26.48 -6.93 9.37
C VAL A 315 -25.93 -5.65 8.72
N THR A 316 -25.94 -4.53 9.44
CA THR A 316 -25.37 -3.26 8.96
C THR A 316 -23.87 -3.40 8.70
N GLY A 317 -23.13 -4.02 9.63
CA GLY A 317 -21.71 -4.27 9.48
C GLY A 317 -21.37 -5.18 8.28
N ALA A 318 -22.16 -6.26 8.09
CA ALA A 318 -22.03 -7.16 6.94
C ALA A 318 -22.33 -6.43 5.61
N GLY A 319 -23.36 -5.58 5.59
CA GLY A 319 -23.71 -4.77 4.42
C GLY A 319 -22.58 -3.81 4.03
N LEU A 320 -21.97 -3.12 4.99
CA LEU A 320 -20.82 -2.25 4.75
C LEU A 320 -19.60 -3.02 4.23
N ALA A 321 -19.35 -4.21 4.77
CA ALA A 321 -18.28 -5.08 4.27
C ALA A 321 -18.53 -5.52 2.82
N ALA A 322 -19.76 -5.90 2.47
CA ALA A 322 -20.14 -6.27 1.11
C ALA A 322 -19.96 -5.09 0.13
N LEU A 323 -20.39 -3.88 0.52
CA LEU A 323 -20.18 -2.67 -0.29
C LEU A 323 -18.68 -2.37 -0.52
N ALA A 324 -17.84 -2.57 0.48
CA ALA A 324 -16.41 -2.41 0.35
C ALA A 324 -15.80 -3.40 -0.65
N LEU A 325 -16.24 -4.66 -0.65
CA LEU A 325 -15.80 -5.69 -1.62
C LEU A 325 -16.22 -5.33 -3.05
N VAL A 326 -17.46 -4.87 -3.25
CA VAL A 326 -17.93 -4.41 -4.57
C VAL A 326 -17.13 -3.20 -5.06
N GLY A 327 -16.83 -2.26 -4.14
CA GLY A 327 -15.98 -1.11 -4.45
C GLY A 327 -14.57 -1.53 -4.90
N LEU A 328 -13.99 -2.52 -4.24
CA LEU A 328 -12.67 -3.06 -4.56
C LEU A 328 -12.64 -3.71 -5.96
N ASP A 329 -13.68 -4.48 -6.31
CA ASP A 329 -13.81 -5.10 -7.62
C ASP A 329 -13.92 -4.04 -8.74
N LYS A 330 -14.71 -2.98 -8.55
CA LYS A 330 -14.78 -1.86 -9.51
C LYS A 330 -13.43 -1.16 -9.70
N VAL A 331 -12.66 -0.98 -8.63
CA VAL A 331 -11.30 -0.41 -8.71
C VAL A 331 -10.39 -1.34 -9.52
N ARG A 332 -10.48 -2.66 -9.30
CA ARG A 332 -9.73 -3.67 -10.06
C ARG A 332 -10.04 -3.59 -11.56
N GLN A 333 -11.31 -3.59 -11.94
CA GLN A 333 -11.74 -3.49 -13.35
C GLN A 333 -11.29 -2.19 -14.01
N ARG A 334 -11.41 -1.05 -13.31
CA ARG A 334 -10.95 0.24 -13.81
C ARG A 334 -9.43 0.27 -14.05
N THR A 335 -8.67 -0.36 -13.18
CA THR A 335 -7.20 -0.43 -13.30
C THR A 335 -6.78 -1.28 -14.50
N LEU A 336 -7.46 -2.41 -14.75
CA LEU A 336 -7.21 -3.24 -15.94
C LEU A 336 -7.34 -2.41 -17.21
N ARG A 337 -8.47 -1.73 -17.41
CA ARG A 337 -8.71 -0.88 -18.57
C ARG A 337 -7.65 0.21 -18.74
N THR A 338 -7.18 0.82 -17.64
CA THR A 338 -6.16 1.88 -17.69
C THR A 338 -4.79 1.35 -18.12
N ASN A 339 -4.48 0.07 -17.85
CA ASN A 339 -3.19 -0.53 -18.22
C ASN A 339 -3.14 -0.97 -19.69
N GLU A 340 -4.27 -1.09 -20.35
CA GLU A 340 -4.36 -1.40 -21.79
C GLU A 340 -4.15 -0.15 -22.67
N VAL A 341 -4.38 1.04 -22.14
CA VAL A 341 -4.26 2.31 -22.88
C VAL A 341 -2.80 2.66 -23.17
N VAL A 342 -2.50 3.04 -24.42
CA VAL A 342 -1.19 3.56 -24.81
C VAL A 342 -0.95 4.93 -24.14
N GLU A 343 0.21 5.08 -23.49
CA GLU A 343 0.55 6.35 -22.87
C GLU A 343 1.04 7.38 -23.88
N PRO A 344 0.63 8.65 -23.75
CA PRO A 344 1.11 9.71 -24.66
C PRO A 344 2.64 9.90 -24.67
N ALA A 345 3.33 9.47 -23.62
CA ALA A 345 4.79 9.50 -23.55
C ALA A 345 5.46 8.36 -24.33
N TYR A 346 4.73 7.32 -24.71
CA TYR A 346 5.22 6.11 -25.37
C TYR A 346 4.29 5.71 -26.53
N PRO A 347 4.15 6.56 -27.54
CA PRO A 347 3.10 6.39 -28.55
C PRO A 347 3.43 5.36 -29.62
N SER A 348 4.69 4.99 -29.79
CA SER A 348 5.17 4.18 -30.92
C SER A 348 6.00 2.98 -30.43
N PRO A 349 6.01 1.87 -31.20
CA PRO A 349 6.90 0.75 -30.95
C PRO A 349 8.38 1.16 -30.97
N PRO A 350 9.27 0.38 -30.33
CA PRO A 350 10.71 0.62 -30.40
C PRO A 350 11.27 0.36 -31.81
N THR A 351 12.36 1.06 -32.14
CA THR A 351 13.09 0.86 -33.41
C THR A 351 14.26 -0.09 -33.28
N SER A 352 14.60 -0.51 -32.06
CA SER A 352 15.69 -1.45 -31.79
C SER A 352 15.33 -2.87 -32.21
N GLU A 353 16.26 -3.55 -32.85
CA GLU A 353 16.10 -4.93 -33.31
C GLU A 353 16.26 -5.98 -32.19
N THR A 354 16.75 -5.55 -31.01
CA THR A 354 17.05 -6.43 -29.88
C THR A 354 16.01 -6.41 -28.76
N VAL A 355 14.87 -5.71 -28.97
CA VAL A 355 13.82 -5.60 -27.98
C VAL A 355 12.48 -6.07 -28.52
N SER A 356 11.61 -6.59 -27.66
CA SER A 356 10.24 -6.94 -28.04
C SER A 356 9.49 -5.76 -28.63
N CYS A 357 8.59 -6.03 -29.55
CA CYS A 357 7.84 -5.07 -30.36
C CYS A 357 8.71 -4.24 -31.32
N GLY A 358 10.01 -4.53 -31.43
CA GLY A 358 10.90 -3.99 -32.45
C GLY A 358 10.84 -4.76 -33.75
N PRO A 359 11.67 -4.40 -34.76
CA PRO A 359 11.58 -4.98 -36.12
C PRO A 359 11.73 -6.51 -36.18
N ASN A 360 12.52 -7.12 -35.30
CA ASN A 360 12.76 -8.58 -35.27
C ASN A 360 11.81 -9.32 -34.30
N SER A 361 10.95 -8.60 -33.56
CA SER A 361 10.08 -9.19 -32.53
C SER A 361 8.91 -9.95 -33.14
N LEU A 362 8.50 -11.02 -32.48
CA LEU A 362 7.26 -11.77 -32.75
C LEU A 362 6.05 -11.21 -32.00
N ILE A 363 6.24 -10.18 -31.20
CA ILE A 363 5.23 -9.66 -30.26
C ILE A 363 4.79 -8.27 -30.65
N GLU A 364 3.49 -8.07 -30.71
CA GLU A 364 2.89 -6.77 -31.04
C GLU A 364 2.93 -5.81 -29.85
N PHE A 365 3.06 -4.50 -30.14
CA PHE A 365 3.20 -3.46 -29.12
C PHE A 365 1.97 -3.34 -28.21
N ASP A 366 0.78 -3.62 -28.74
CA ASP A 366 -0.48 -3.53 -28.00
C ASP A 366 -0.70 -4.72 -27.05
N ALA A 367 -0.01 -5.84 -27.28
CA ALA A 367 -0.15 -7.05 -26.49
C ALA A 367 0.50 -6.95 -25.08
N ILE A 368 1.51 -6.08 -24.89
CA ILE A 368 2.35 -6.08 -23.69
C ILE A 368 1.91 -5.10 -22.58
N GLY A 369 0.85 -4.36 -22.78
CA GLY A 369 0.35 -3.40 -21.80
C GLY A 369 1.35 -2.28 -21.45
N LYS A 370 0.91 -1.36 -20.61
CA LYS A 370 1.62 -0.12 -20.28
C LYS A 370 3.03 -0.31 -19.74
N GLU A 371 3.21 -1.18 -18.75
CA GLU A 371 4.52 -1.37 -18.12
C GLU A 371 5.49 -2.15 -19.03
N GLY A 372 4.96 -3.07 -19.85
CA GLY A 372 5.77 -3.73 -20.88
C GLY A 372 6.27 -2.75 -21.93
N ARG A 373 5.41 -1.83 -22.41
CA ARG A 373 5.80 -0.78 -23.36
C ARG A 373 6.90 0.12 -22.79
N ARG A 374 6.77 0.57 -21.56
CA ARG A 374 7.83 1.32 -20.87
C ARG A 374 9.13 0.54 -20.81
N PHE A 375 9.03 -0.73 -20.43
CA PHE A 375 10.20 -1.58 -20.27
C PHE A 375 11.01 -1.73 -21.56
N VAL A 376 10.36 -1.96 -22.71
CA VAL A 376 11.06 -2.11 -23.99
C VAL A 376 11.60 -0.78 -24.52
N LEU A 377 10.90 0.33 -24.31
CA LEU A 377 11.32 1.65 -24.77
C LEU A 377 12.42 2.29 -23.92
N MET A 378 12.65 1.80 -22.71
CA MET A 378 13.71 2.27 -21.81
C MET A 378 15.02 1.46 -21.93
N ALA A 379 15.10 0.50 -22.85
CA ALA A 379 16.33 -0.26 -23.07
C ALA A 379 17.52 0.67 -23.39
N LEU A 380 18.69 0.33 -22.86
CA LEU A 380 19.92 1.04 -23.20
C LEU A 380 20.41 0.63 -24.59
N HIS A 381 21.12 1.52 -25.24
CA HIS A 381 21.90 1.22 -26.44
C HIS A 381 23.36 0.99 -26.09
N GLY A 382 24.06 0.14 -26.85
CA GLY A 382 25.45 -0.18 -26.63
C GLY A 382 26.36 1.05 -26.51
N GLN A 383 26.07 2.09 -27.31
CA GLN A 383 26.81 3.36 -27.22
C GLN A 383 26.62 4.08 -25.87
N GLN A 384 25.40 4.06 -25.30
CA GLN A 384 25.14 4.63 -23.98
C GLN A 384 25.86 3.88 -22.88
N ILE A 385 25.89 2.54 -23.00
CA ILE A 385 26.61 1.68 -22.07
C ILE A 385 28.12 1.93 -22.19
N THR A 386 28.65 2.01 -23.42
CA THR A 386 30.06 2.33 -23.69
C THR A 386 30.48 3.66 -23.05
N ASN A 387 29.65 4.68 -23.17
CA ASN A 387 29.93 6.01 -22.60
C ASN A 387 30.05 5.99 -21.06
N VAL A 388 29.23 5.19 -20.39
CA VAL A 388 29.24 5.09 -18.92
C VAL A 388 30.33 4.14 -18.44
N MET A 389 30.53 3.01 -19.13
CA MET A 389 31.44 1.96 -18.68
C MET A 389 32.90 2.22 -19.13
N GLY A 390 33.13 3.06 -20.14
CA GLY A 390 34.46 3.24 -20.75
C GLY A 390 35.00 2.02 -21.51
N GLU A 391 34.11 1.05 -21.81
CA GLU A 391 34.45 -0.21 -22.49
C GLU A 391 33.45 -0.46 -23.63
N ALA A 392 33.87 -1.17 -24.68
CA ALA A 392 32.98 -1.52 -25.78
C ALA A 392 31.79 -2.36 -25.28
N ALA A 393 30.58 -1.98 -25.69
CA ALA A 393 29.35 -2.63 -25.32
C ALA A 393 28.49 -2.92 -26.55
N VAL A 394 27.54 -3.85 -26.39
CA VAL A 394 26.55 -4.21 -27.41
C VAL A 394 25.15 -3.82 -26.93
N ASP A 395 24.17 -3.78 -27.84
CA ASP A 395 22.78 -3.55 -27.47
C ASP A 395 22.24 -4.73 -26.66
N PRO A 396 21.65 -4.51 -25.47
CA PRO A 396 21.06 -5.57 -24.67
C PRO A 396 19.76 -6.08 -25.28
N VAL A 397 19.37 -7.29 -24.90
CA VAL A 397 18.08 -7.89 -25.32
C VAL A 397 17.05 -7.71 -24.21
N ARG A 398 15.87 -7.17 -24.54
CA ARG A 398 14.69 -7.14 -23.66
C ARG A 398 13.50 -7.82 -24.32
N ALA A 399 13.04 -8.92 -23.74
CA ALA A 399 11.89 -9.68 -24.18
C ALA A 399 10.74 -9.56 -23.14
N VAL A 400 9.53 -9.23 -23.62
CA VAL A 400 8.31 -9.19 -22.79
C VAL A 400 7.31 -10.16 -23.35
N ILE A 401 6.93 -11.17 -22.58
CA ILE A 401 5.97 -12.17 -22.99
C ILE A 401 4.56 -11.75 -22.53
N PRO A 402 3.60 -11.57 -23.42
CA PRO A 402 2.25 -11.13 -23.09
C PRO A 402 1.51 -12.16 -22.25
N ARG A 403 0.37 -11.74 -21.72
CA ARG A 403 -0.47 -12.58 -20.85
C ARG A 403 -1.31 -13.60 -21.60
N ASP A 404 -1.53 -13.40 -22.87
CA ASP A 404 -2.45 -14.20 -23.66
C ASP A 404 -1.85 -15.57 -24.01
N GLY A 405 -2.68 -16.60 -24.08
CA GLY A 405 -2.30 -17.97 -24.30
C GLY A 405 -2.10 -18.82 -23.03
N THR A 406 -1.90 -20.11 -23.22
CA THR A 406 -1.61 -21.07 -22.16
C THR A 406 -0.17 -20.87 -21.62
N ILE A 407 0.11 -21.41 -20.45
CA ILE A 407 1.46 -21.35 -19.85
C ILE A 407 2.50 -21.98 -20.80
N GLN A 408 2.15 -23.07 -21.44
CA GLN A 408 3.01 -23.78 -22.40
C GLN A 408 3.31 -22.91 -23.65
N GLU A 409 2.29 -22.39 -24.31
CA GLU A 409 2.43 -21.52 -25.50
C GLU A 409 3.27 -20.29 -25.19
N ARG A 410 3.11 -19.72 -24.00
CA ARG A 410 3.87 -18.55 -23.56
C ARG A 410 5.31 -18.87 -23.25
N ALA A 411 5.62 -20.06 -22.74
CA ALA A 411 6.99 -20.52 -22.56
C ALA A 411 7.68 -20.80 -23.91
N GLU A 412 6.97 -21.37 -24.86
CA GLU A 412 7.45 -21.57 -26.25
C GLU A 412 7.68 -20.22 -26.94
N LEU A 413 6.76 -19.26 -26.79
CA LEU A 413 6.90 -17.89 -27.30
C LEU A 413 8.11 -17.18 -26.68
N ALA A 414 8.42 -17.41 -25.39
CA ALA A 414 9.58 -16.82 -24.74
C ALA A 414 10.91 -17.30 -25.38
N VAL A 415 10.98 -18.58 -25.75
CA VAL A 415 12.14 -19.12 -26.44
C VAL A 415 12.24 -18.57 -27.86
N ALA A 416 11.12 -18.57 -28.61
CA ALA A 416 11.10 -18.06 -29.98
C ALA A 416 11.45 -16.56 -30.05
N GLU A 417 10.91 -15.76 -29.15
CA GLU A 417 11.20 -14.32 -29.07
C GLU A 417 12.69 -14.09 -28.73
N LEU A 418 13.26 -14.84 -27.78
CA LEU A 418 14.68 -14.76 -27.49
C LEU A 418 15.56 -15.17 -28.68
N GLU A 419 15.16 -16.14 -29.47
CA GLU A 419 15.88 -16.52 -30.71
C GLU A 419 15.80 -15.38 -31.72
N ALA A 420 14.64 -14.82 -31.96
CA ALA A 420 14.44 -13.73 -32.89
C ALA A 420 15.24 -12.46 -32.54
N LEU A 421 15.37 -12.16 -31.23
CA LEU A 421 16.11 -11.00 -30.71
C LEU A 421 17.61 -11.28 -30.48
N GLY A 422 18.12 -12.49 -30.72
CA GLY A 422 19.52 -12.85 -30.47
C GLY A 422 19.87 -13.02 -28.99
N GLY A 423 18.86 -13.35 -28.15
CA GLY A 423 19.03 -13.49 -26.70
C GLY A 423 19.92 -14.65 -26.28
N PHE A 424 19.97 -15.76 -27.05
CA PHE A 424 20.82 -16.93 -26.77
C PHE A 424 22.28 -16.72 -27.16
N GLU A 425 22.60 -15.63 -27.84
CA GLU A 425 23.97 -15.23 -28.13
C GLU A 425 24.61 -14.40 -27.01
N ARG A 426 23.82 -13.97 -26.04
CA ARG A 426 24.26 -13.21 -24.88
C ARG A 426 24.93 -14.12 -23.85
N SER A 427 25.82 -13.53 -23.05
CA SER A 427 26.53 -14.30 -21.99
C SER A 427 25.63 -14.55 -20.75
N VAL A 428 24.56 -13.76 -20.59
CA VAL A 428 23.67 -13.79 -19.44
C VAL A 428 22.21 -13.72 -19.90
N ILE A 429 21.39 -14.65 -19.44
CA ILE A 429 19.93 -14.58 -19.56
C ILE A 429 19.32 -14.49 -18.16
N VAL A 430 18.46 -13.50 -17.93
CA VAL A 430 17.74 -13.32 -16.67
C VAL A 430 16.24 -13.42 -16.93
N VAL A 431 15.56 -14.36 -16.30
CA VAL A 431 14.09 -14.41 -16.30
C VAL A 431 13.59 -13.62 -15.09
N ALA A 432 12.99 -12.46 -15.36
CA ALA A 432 12.51 -11.55 -14.35
C ALA A 432 11.00 -11.67 -14.18
N SER A 433 10.57 -12.11 -13.01
CA SER A 433 9.15 -12.09 -12.65
C SER A 433 8.68 -10.66 -12.39
N PRO A 434 7.72 -10.13 -13.14
CA PRO A 434 7.22 -8.77 -12.93
C PRO A 434 6.33 -8.68 -11.70
N THR A 435 6.00 -7.45 -11.29
CA THR A 435 4.96 -7.18 -10.30
C THR A 435 3.55 -7.41 -10.90
N GLY A 436 2.50 -7.29 -10.08
CA GLY A 436 1.12 -7.49 -10.52
C GLY A 436 0.65 -6.62 -11.69
N VAL A 437 1.27 -5.46 -11.93
CA VAL A 437 0.98 -4.59 -13.09
C VAL A 437 1.84 -4.91 -14.33
N GLY A 438 2.67 -5.93 -14.27
CA GLY A 438 3.63 -6.23 -15.34
C GLY A 438 4.94 -5.43 -15.25
N TYR A 439 5.15 -4.68 -14.17
CA TYR A 439 6.33 -3.84 -13.97
C TYR A 439 7.55 -4.65 -13.53
N VAL A 440 8.68 -4.40 -14.17
CA VAL A 440 10.03 -4.75 -13.70
C VAL A 440 10.79 -3.47 -13.42
N ASN A 441 11.57 -3.45 -12.34
CA ASN A 441 12.33 -2.28 -11.94
C ASN A 441 13.37 -1.95 -13.02
N TYR A 442 13.19 -0.80 -13.68
CA TYR A 442 14.08 -0.36 -14.76
C TYR A 442 15.51 -0.09 -14.26
N VAL A 443 15.69 0.32 -12.99
CA VAL A 443 17.00 0.45 -12.38
C VAL A 443 17.72 -0.90 -12.36
N MET A 444 16.99 -1.99 -12.07
CA MET A 444 17.54 -3.36 -12.18
C MET A 444 17.94 -3.70 -13.61
N ALA A 445 17.06 -3.44 -14.58
CA ALA A 445 17.31 -3.76 -15.97
C ALA A 445 18.53 -2.97 -16.50
N GLU A 446 18.56 -1.67 -16.29
CA GLU A 446 19.67 -0.82 -16.72
C GLU A 446 20.99 -1.14 -15.97
N ALA A 447 20.93 -1.43 -14.66
CA ALA A 447 22.12 -1.87 -13.92
C ALA A 447 22.68 -3.19 -14.43
N LEU A 448 21.82 -4.15 -14.79
CA LEU A 448 22.24 -5.41 -15.44
C LEU A 448 22.90 -5.14 -16.79
N GLU A 449 22.33 -4.27 -17.61
CA GLU A 449 22.85 -3.90 -18.93
C GLU A 449 24.21 -3.23 -18.83
N TYR A 450 24.41 -2.29 -17.89
CA TYR A 450 25.73 -1.71 -17.62
C TYR A 450 26.73 -2.76 -17.17
N LEU A 451 26.40 -3.55 -16.15
CA LEU A 451 27.31 -4.56 -15.58
C LEU A 451 27.68 -5.66 -16.57
N ALA A 452 26.78 -6.02 -17.46
CA ALA A 452 27.04 -7.01 -18.52
C ALA A 452 27.61 -6.39 -19.81
N ARG A 453 27.84 -5.09 -19.89
CA ARG A 453 28.21 -4.35 -21.11
C ARG A 453 27.26 -4.64 -22.28
N GLY A 454 25.96 -4.67 -21.96
CA GLY A 454 24.91 -5.02 -22.93
C GLY A 454 24.85 -6.50 -23.34
N ASN A 455 25.81 -7.31 -22.93
CA ASN A 455 25.85 -8.74 -23.24
C ASN A 455 24.90 -9.55 -22.33
N SER A 456 23.64 -9.11 -22.29
CA SER A 456 22.58 -9.68 -21.47
C SER A 456 21.25 -9.73 -22.21
N ALA A 457 20.41 -10.72 -21.86
CA ALA A 457 19.03 -10.82 -22.26
C ALA A 457 18.14 -10.86 -21.01
N LEU A 458 17.12 -10.00 -20.95
CA LEU A 458 16.16 -9.93 -19.86
C LEU A 458 14.78 -10.30 -20.37
N VAL A 459 14.18 -11.35 -19.81
CA VAL A 459 12.87 -11.90 -20.19
C VAL A 459 11.85 -11.66 -19.10
N VAL A 460 10.71 -11.10 -19.46
CA VAL A 460 9.64 -10.71 -18.54
C VAL A 460 8.32 -11.39 -18.91
N PRO A 461 7.98 -12.54 -18.32
CA PRO A 461 6.69 -13.19 -18.54
C PRO A 461 5.60 -12.51 -17.69
N GLN A 462 4.68 -11.76 -18.34
CA GLN A 462 3.61 -11.05 -17.67
C GLN A 462 2.50 -12.00 -17.24
N TYR A 463 2.15 -12.08 -15.95
CA TYR A 463 1.09 -12.96 -15.42
C TYR A 463 -0.16 -12.19 -14.95
N ALA A 464 -0.06 -10.88 -14.76
CA ALA A 464 -1.17 -10.02 -14.35
C ALA A 464 -0.98 -8.59 -14.86
N MET A 465 -2.05 -7.78 -14.86
CA MET A 465 -2.02 -6.36 -15.23
C MET A 465 -2.77 -5.49 -14.21
N VAL A 466 -2.81 -5.90 -12.96
CA VAL A 466 -3.47 -5.16 -11.86
C VAL A 466 -2.47 -4.87 -10.74
N PRO A 467 -2.72 -3.86 -9.90
CA PRO A 467 -1.86 -3.58 -8.74
C PRO A 467 -1.59 -4.83 -7.92
N SER A 468 -0.37 -4.95 -7.38
CA SER A 468 0.09 -6.15 -6.67
C SER A 468 -0.84 -6.60 -5.55
N ALA A 469 -1.50 -5.65 -4.84
CA ALA A 469 -2.50 -5.98 -3.82
C ALA A 469 -3.75 -6.70 -4.37
N LEU A 470 -4.05 -6.52 -5.65
CA LEU A 470 -5.19 -7.11 -6.36
C LEU A 470 -4.79 -8.32 -7.24
N ALA A 471 -3.49 -8.61 -7.35
CA ALA A 471 -2.93 -9.71 -8.14
C ALA A 471 -2.51 -10.92 -7.28
N LEU A 472 -2.90 -10.93 -6.00
CA LEU A 472 -2.45 -11.95 -5.05
C LEU A 472 -2.96 -13.36 -5.36
N ASP A 473 -4.11 -13.47 -6.02
CA ASP A 473 -4.71 -14.70 -6.53
C ASP A 473 -3.97 -15.25 -7.77
N LYS A 474 -3.23 -14.40 -8.48
CA LYS A 474 -2.47 -14.73 -9.70
C LYS A 474 -1.04 -15.22 -9.45
N THR A 475 -0.57 -15.17 -8.22
CA THR A 475 0.83 -15.55 -7.91
C THR A 475 1.13 -17.02 -8.16
N THR A 476 0.16 -17.91 -8.04
CA THR A 476 0.35 -19.35 -8.33
C THR A 476 0.56 -19.56 -9.83
N GLU A 477 -0.33 -19.01 -10.67
CA GLU A 477 -0.20 -19.02 -12.14
C GLU A 477 1.13 -18.38 -12.57
N GLY A 478 1.51 -17.24 -11.95
CA GLY A 478 2.81 -16.61 -12.21
C GLY A 478 4.00 -17.49 -11.87
N THR A 479 3.94 -18.25 -10.76
CA THR A 479 5.01 -19.19 -10.36
C THR A 479 5.13 -20.36 -11.32
N GLU A 480 4.01 -20.92 -11.78
CA GLU A 480 3.97 -21.98 -12.77
C GLU A 480 4.54 -21.50 -14.12
N LEU A 481 4.12 -20.31 -14.57
CA LEU A 481 4.68 -19.70 -15.79
C LEU A 481 6.18 -19.43 -15.66
N GLN A 482 6.64 -18.88 -14.54
CA GLN A 482 8.07 -18.63 -14.30
C GLN A 482 8.88 -19.94 -14.40
N ALA A 483 8.39 -21.01 -13.79
CA ALA A 483 9.03 -22.32 -13.83
C ALA A 483 9.08 -22.91 -15.24
N GLU A 484 7.99 -22.78 -16.01
CA GLU A 484 7.89 -23.29 -17.37
C GLU A 484 8.81 -22.53 -18.33
N VAL A 485 8.81 -21.20 -18.24
CA VAL A 485 9.72 -20.35 -19.04
C VAL A 485 11.19 -20.66 -18.72
N LEU A 486 11.55 -20.80 -17.44
CA LEU A 486 12.91 -21.22 -17.05
C LEU A 486 13.25 -22.59 -17.62
N GLY A 487 12.35 -23.55 -17.57
CA GLY A 487 12.52 -24.90 -18.10
C GLY A 487 12.73 -24.91 -19.62
N ALA A 488 11.90 -24.17 -20.35
CA ALA A 488 12.00 -24.06 -21.81
C ALA A 488 13.32 -23.40 -22.25
N ILE A 489 13.70 -22.31 -21.58
CA ILE A 489 15.00 -21.63 -21.85
C ILE A 489 16.19 -22.56 -21.50
N ALA A 490 16.14 -23.22 -20.35
CA ALA A 490 17.20 -24.18 -19.96
C ALA A 490 17.34 -25.29 -20.98
N GLN A 491 16.22 -25.86 -21.45
CA GLN A 491 16.24 -26.91 -22.49
C GLN A 491 16.88 -26.40 -23.80
N ARG A 492 16.62 -25.16 -24.17
CA ARG A 492 17.23 -24.54 -25.37
C ARG A 492 18.72 -24.27 -25.15
N ILE A 493 19.12 -23.78 -23.97
CA ILE A 493 20.55 -23.57 -23.61
C ILE A 493 21.36 -24.87 -23.68
N ARG A 494 20.80 -25.99 -23.23
CA ARG A 494 21.47 -27.31 -23.29
C ARG A 494 21.84 -27.73 -24.70
N ARG A 495 21.17 -27.27 -25.75
CA ARG A 495 21.46 -27.52 -27.16
C ARG A 495 22.64 -26.68 -27.68
N ILE A 496 23.06 -25.64 -26.95
CA ILE A 496 24.20 -24.79 -27.30
C ILE A 496 25.50 -25.47 -26.83
N PRO A 497 26.59 -25.39 -27.60
CA PRO A 497 27.91 -25.91 -27.18
C PRO A 497 28.33 -25.34 -25.82
N PRO A 498 28.87 -26.14 -24.90
CA PRO A 498 29.13 -25.70 -23.50
C PRO A 498 29.91 -24.40 -23.37
N ALA A 499 30.91 -24.16 -24.24
CA ALA A 499 31.74 -22.95 -24.22
C ALA A 499 30.97 -21.65 -24.60
N ARG A 500 29.78 -21.76 -25.20
CA ARG A 500 28.98 -20.62 -25.67
C ARG A 500 27.66 -20.51 -24.92
N ARG A 501 27.42 -21.36 -23.90
CA ARG A 501 26.15 -21.34 -23.14
C ARG A 501 26.03 -20.10 -22.31
N PRO A 502 24.92 -19.36 -22.44
CA PRO A 502 24.59 -18.28 -21.49
C PRO A 502 24.36 -18.84 -20.10
N ARG A 503 24.71 -18.06 -19.09
CA ARG A 503 24.32 -18.34 -17.70
C ARG A 503 22.88 -17.90 -17.48
N LEU A 504 22.05 -18.78 -16.91
CA LEU A 504 20.66 -18.54 -16.65
C LEU A 504 20.45 -18.10 -15.20
N TYR A 505 19.82 -16.95 -15.02
CA TYR A 505 19.50 -16.37 -13.72
C TYR A 505 18.01 -16.07 -13.60
N GLN A 506 17.54 -15.90 -12.38
CA GLN A 506 16.20 -15.36 -12.15
C GLN A 506 16.22 -14.14 -11.24
N PHE A 507 15.26 -13.27 -11.48
CA PHE A 507 15.03 -12.05 -10.69
C PHE A 507 13.57 -11.91 -10.27
N GLY A 508 13.34 -11.25 -9.14
CA GLY A 508 12.03 -10.76 -8.74
C GLY A 508 12.12 -9.67 -7.71
N GLU A 509 11.21 -8.73 -7.77
CA GLU A 509 11.03 -7.68 -6.77
C GLU A 509 9.59 -7.64 -6.31
N SER A 510 9.36 -7.42 -5.00
CA SER A 510 8.00 -7.33 -4.46
C SER A 510 7.18 -8.60 -4.72
N LEU A 511 6.00 -8.48 -5.33
CA LEU A 511 5.17 -9.63 -5.71
C LEU A 511 5.90 -10.54 -6.73
N GLY A 512 6.72 -9.96 -7.60
CA GLY A 512 7.59 -10.72 -8.51
C GLY A 512 8.64 -11.54 -7.74
N ALA A 513 9.16 -11.03 -6.62
CA ALA A 513 10.06 -11.81 -5.76
C ALA A 513 9.35 -13.02 -5.12
N GLN A 514 8.07 -12.87 -4.76
CA GLN A 514 7.27 -14.01 -4.31
C GLN A 514 7.13 -15.06 -5.42
N VAL A 515 6.75 -14.63 -6.63
CA VAL A 515 6.54 -15.52 -7.79
C VAL A 515 7.83 -16.27 -8.14
N ALA A 516 8.94 -15.55 -8.29
CA ALA A 516 10.23 -16.13 -8.65
C ALA A 516 10.76 -17.09 -7.55
N LEU A 517 10.73 -16.67 -6.29
CA LEU A 517 11.21 -17.49 -5.17
C LEU A 517 10.33 -18.72 -4.93
N ASP A 518 9.01 -18.61 -5.14
CA ASP A 518 8.06 -19.72 -4.91
C ASP A 518 8.22 -20.86 -5.93
N VAL A 519 9.00 -20.71 -7.00
CA VAL A 519 9.48 -21.83 -7.85
C VAL A 519 10.23 -22.86 -6.98
N ALA A 520 10.96 -22.41 -5.95
CA ALA A 520 11.62 -23.26 -4.96
C ALA A 520 10.69 -23.76 -3.84
N ALA A 521 9.41 -23.41 -3.83
CA ALA A 521 8.49 -23.80 -2.74
C ALA A 521 8.30 -25.32 -2.64
N ILE A 522 8.44 -26.02 -3.77
CA ILE A 522 8.41 -27.48 -3.86
C ILE A 522 9.74 -27.94 -4.48
N GLY A 523 10.48 -28.78 -3.77
CA GLY A 523 11.79 -29.27 -4.21
C GLY A 523 12.98 -28.37 -3.84
N GLY A 524 12.72 -27.17 -3.29
CA GLY A 524 13.78 -26.31 -2.78
C GLY A 524 14.76 -25.81 -3.86
N VAL A 525 16.00 -25.56 -3.45
CA VAL A 525 17.08 -25.11 -4.35
C VAL A 525 17.36 -26.16 -5.43
N ALA A 526 17.23 -27.45 -5.12
CA ALA A 526 17.38 -28.53 -6.10
C ALA A 526 16.39 -28.40 -7.29
N ARG A 527 15.18 -27.84 -7.08
CA ARG A 527 14.27 -27.53 -8.19
C ARG A 527 14.86 -26.46 -9.11
N LEU A 528 15.46 -25.41 -8.55
CA LEU A 528 16.12 -24.35 -9.34
C LEU A 528 17.34 -24.92 -10.11
N ASP A 529 18.09 -25.80 -9.48
CA ASP A 529 19.21 -26.51 -10.17
C ASP A 529 18.70 -27.36 -11.32
N SER A 530 17.58 -28.07 -11.18
CA SER A 530 16.98 -28.86 -12.26
C SER A 530 16.53 -28.01 -13.46
N LEU A 531 16.31 -26.71 -13.25
CA LEU A 531 16.01 -25.72 -14.27
C LEU A 531 17.27 -24.95 -14.75
N ASP A 532 18.46 -25.42 -14.42
CA ASP A 532 19.74 -24.78 -14.73
C ASP A 532 19.88 -23.32 -14.27
N VAL A 533 19.12 -22.93 -13.24
CA VAL A 533 19.22 -21.59 -12.67
C VAL A 533 20.52 -21.46 -11.88
N THR A 534 21.46 -20.71 -12.42
CA THR A 534 22.78 -20.49 -11.81
C THR A 534 22.73 -19.77 -10.47
N ALA A 535 21.89 -18.75 -10.36
CA ALA A 535 21.64 -17.98 -9.14
C ALA A 535 20.34 -17.20 -9.24
N GLY A 536 19.84 -16.68 -8.10
CA GLY A 536 18.63 -15.86 -8.04
C GLY A 536 18.82 -14.61 -7.20
N LEU A 537 18.13 -13.52 -7.57
CA LEU A 537 18.06 -12.28 -6.81
C LEU A 537 16.61 -11.91 -6.53
N TYR A 538 16.28 -11.76 -5.25
CA TYR A 538 14.92 -11.50 -4.78
C TYR A 538 14.89 -10.31 -3.85
N MET A 539 14.32 -9.18 -4.33
CA MET A 539 14.27 -7.93 -3.61
C MET A 539 12.91 -7.77 -2.93
N GLY A 540 12.89 -7.47 -1.64
CA GLY A 540 11.66 -7.19 -0.91
C GLY A 540 10.66 -8.35 -0.91
N VAL A 541 11.09 -9.58 -0.70
CA VAL A 541 10.23 -10.78 -0.71
C VAL A 541 9.07 -10.63 0.26
N PRO A 542 7.79 -10.71 -0.18
CA PRO A 542 6.65 -10.66 0.71
C PRO A 542 6.61 -11.85 1.69
N PHE A 543 6.17 -11.61 2.92
CA PHE A 543 5.98 -12.68 3.92
C PHE A 543 5.08 -13.83 3.42
N ARG A 544 4.23 -13.57 2.42
CA ARG A 544 3.32 -14.57 1.83
C ARG A 544 4.01 -15.64 1.00
N SER A 545 5.22 -15.42 0.51
CA SER A 545 5.98 -16.44 -0.22
C SER A 545 6.01 -17.76 0.54
N ARG A 546 5.66 -18.86 -0.15
CA ARG A 546 5.65 -20.21 0.42
C ARG A 546 7.06 -20.67 0.68
N ALA A 547 7.96 -20.44 -0.27
CA ALA A 547 9.38 -20.79 -0.16
C ALA A 547 10.02 -20.03 1.01
N TRP A 548 9.83 -18.70 1.11
CA TRP A 548 10.35 -17.89 2.19
C TRP A 548 9.87 -18.37 3.56
N ARG A 549 8.58 -18.68 3.73
CA ARG A 549 8.03 -19.18 5.00
C ARG A 549 8.56 -20.57 5.38
N THR A 550 8.75 -21.45 4.40
CA THR A 550 9.33 -22.77 4.63
C THR A 550 10.79 -22.61 5.03
N TRP A 551 11.56 -21.82 4.29
CA TRP A 551 12.96 -21.53 4.59
C TRP A 551 13.14 -20.87 5.97
N TRP A 552 12.30 -19.92 6.32
CA TRP A 552 12.33 -19.26 7.63
C TRP A 552 12.07 -20.22 8.79
N ARG A 553 11.19 -21.19 8.62
CA ARG A 553 10.86 -22.19 9.64
C ARG A 553 11.87 -23.33 9.71
N ASN A 554 12.31 -23.82 8.59
CA ASN A 554 13.24 -24.93 8.46
C ASN A 554 14.08 -24.79 7.18
N ARG A 555 15.23 -24.13 7.30
CA ARG A 555 16.13 -23.88 6.15
C ARG A 555 16.51 -25.15 5.41
N ARG A 556 16.86 -26.22 6.15
CA ARG A 556 17.31 -27.49 5.55
C ARG A 556 16.23 -28.18 4.69
N ALA A 557 14.96 -27.86 4.87
CA ALA A 557 13.89 -28.46 4.08
C ALA A 557 13.92 -28.08 2.60
N ILE A 558 14.38 -26.87 2.26
CA ILE A 558 14.44 -26.38 0.87
C ILE A 558 15.83 -25.89 0.46
N ASP A 559 16.76 -25.78 1.40
CA ASP A 559 18.13 -25.29 1.18
C ASP A 559 19.11 -26.05 2.09
N PRO A 560 19.39 -27.33 1.80
CA PRO A 560 20.27 -28.11 2.64
C PRO A 560 21.73 -27.63 2.59
N GLU A 561 22.15 -26.98 1.49
CA GLU A 561 23.51 -26.50 1.25
C GLU A 561 23.74 -25.05 1.76
N GLY A 562 22.68 -24.34 2.17
CA GLY A 562 22.80 -22.96 2.67
C GLY A 562 23.04 -21.91 1.59
N ARG A 563 22.56 -22.14 0.36
CA ARG A 563 22.71 -21.21 -0.76
C ARG A 563 21.67 -20.09 -0.77
N MET A 564 20.57 -20.22 -0.04
CA MET A 564 19.58 -19.16 0.15
C MET A 564 20.03 -18.23 1.28
N VAL A 565 20.32 -17.00 0.94
CA VAL A 565 20.86 -15.99 1.86
C VAL A 565 19.89 -14.84 2.01
N LEU A 566 19.58 -14.44 3.25
CA LEU A 566 18.75 -13.27 3.56
C LEU A 566 19.60 -12.22 4.26
N VAL A 567 19.64 -11.02 3.69
CA VAL A 567 20.35 -9.87 4.25
C VAL A 567 19.48 -8.61 4.16
N PRO A 568 19.64 -7.64 5.07
CA PRO A 568 19.00 -6.35 4.95
C PRO A 568 19.63 -5.43 3.90
N GLN A 569 20.90 -5.67 3.57
CA GLN A 569 21.71 -4.89 2.64
C GLN A 569 22.65 -5.80 1.84
N PRO A 570 22.92 -5.51 0.54
CA PRO A 570 23.73 -6.38 -0.30
C PRO A 570 25.19 -6.54 0.16
N ASP A 571 25.76 -5.51 0.79
CA ASP A 571 27.14 -5.53 1.31
C ASP A 571 27.34 -6.57 2.43
N GLU A 572 26.27 -6.95 3.14
CA GLU A 572 26.29 -8.02 4.14
C GLU A 572 26.21 -9.44 3.54
N ALA A 573 26.02 -9.56 2.21
CA ALA A 573 25.88 -10.85 1.57
C ALA A 573 27.24 -11.57 1.46
N PRO A 574 27.34 -12.86 1.86
CA PRO A 574 28.55 -13.65 1.70
C PRO A 574 28.79 -14.00 0.22
N GLU A 575 30.02 -14.38 -0.10
CA GLU A 575 30.35 -14.84 -1.44
C GLU A 575 30.19 -16.37 -1.55
N ILE A 576 28.99 -16.81 -1.96
CA ILE A 576 28.64 -18.23 -2.12
C ILE A 576 28.38 -18.52 -3.60
N PRO A 577 28.98 -19.60 -4.18
CA PRO A 577 28.62 -20.04 -5.53
C PRO A 577 27.15 -20.47 -5.63
N GLY A 578 26.46 -20.06 -6.69
CA GLY A 578 25.05 -20.42 -6.89
C GLY A 578 24.11 -19.83 -5.84
N MET A 579 24.43 -18.64 -5.34
CA MET A 579 23.67 -17.97 -4.29
C MET A 579 22.29 -17.54 -4.77
N HIS A 580 21.28 -17.81 -3.95
CA HIS A 580 19.95 -17.26 -4.06
C HIS A 580 19.78 -16.15 -3.03
N LEU A 581 20.04 -14.92 -3.44
CA LEU A 581 20.12 -13.75 -2.56
C LEU A 581 18.74 -13.11 -2.36
N MET A 582 18.30 -13.06 -1.13
CA MET A 582 17.11 -12.29 -0.70
C MET A 582 17.57 -11.02 0.01
N VAL A 583 17.28 -9.86 -0.55
CA VAL A 583 17.54 -8.57 0.09
C VAL A 583 16.21 -8.02 0.60
N VAL A 584 16.09 -7.84 1.93
CA VAL A 584 14.86 -7.39 2.55
C VAL A 584 15.17 -6.40 3.66
N HIS A 585 14.87 -5.12 3.43
CA HIS A 585 15.08 -4.07 4.42
C HIS A 585 14.33 -4.35 5.73
N ASP A 586 14.93 -3.98 6.84
CA ASP A 586 14.33 -4.15 8.16
C ASP A 586 13.00 -3.41 8.34
N ASP A 587 12.83 -2.29 7.65
CA ASP A 587 11.61 -1.47 7.67
C ASP A 587 10.71 -1.66 6.44
N ASP A 588 10.93 -2.72 5.62
CA ASP A 588 10.09 -2.98 4.44
C ASP A 588 8.69 -3.46 4.84
N PRO A 589 7.64 -2.65 4.59
CA PRO A 589 6.28 -3.04 4.94
C PRO A 589 5.73 -4.17 4.07
N VAL A 590 6.21 -4.35 2.83
CA VAL A 590 5.75 -5.41 1.93
C VAL A 590 6.08 -6.79 2.50
N ASN A 591 7.30 -6.95 3.02
CA ASN A 591 7.70 -8.16 3.72
C ASN A 591 6.96 -8.36 5.04
N LYS A 592 6.63 -7.27 5.73
CA LYS A 592 6.14 -7.30 7.11
C LYS A 592 4.63 -7.29 7.23
N PHE A 593 3.90 -6.86 6.20
CA PHE A 593 2.44 -6.81 6.22
C PHE A 593 1.82 -8.20 6.04
N ALA A 594 0.82 -8.49 6.85
CA ALA A 594 -0.04 -9.67 6.69
C ALA A 594 -1.48 -9.33 7.13
N TYR A 595 -2.49 -9.78 6.38
CA TYR A 595 -3.90 -9.60 6.76
C TYR A 595 -4.22 -10.19 8.14
N THR A 596 -3.50 -11.25 8.53
CA THR A 596 -3.63 -11.87 9.85
C THR A 596 -3.26 -10.95 11.01
N MET A 597 -2.56 -9.83 10.76
CA MET A 597 -2.24 -8.81 11.78
C MET A 597 -3.48 -8.17 12.40
N PHE A 598 -4.63 -8.32 11.77
CA PHE A 598 -5.89 -7.86 12.37
C PHE A 598 -6.16 -8.49 13.73
N VAL A 599 -5.73 -9.75 13.93
CA VAL A 599 -5.85 -10.49 15.20
C VAL A 599 -4.54 -11.12 15.68
N ARG A 600 -3.64 -11.47 14.76
CA ARG A 600 -2.44 -12.26 15.05
C ARG A 600 -1.19 -11.39 15.07
N ARG A 601 -0.40 -11.52 16.15
CA ARG A 601 0.92 -10.87 16.25
C ARG A 601 1.84 -11.37 15.13
N PRO A 602 2.41 -10.46 14.31
CA PRO A 602 3.29 -10.87 13.21
C PRO A 602 4.64 -11.38 13.73
N TRP A 603 5.32 -12.17 12.92
CA TRP A 603 6.58 -12.83 13.23
C TRP A 603 7.69 -11.85 13.65
N TRP A 604 7.77 -10.70 12.99
CA TRP A 604 8.79 -9.67 13.21
C TRP A 604 8.52 -8.81 14.46
N PHE A 605 7.33 -8.90 15.04
CA PHE A 605 6.93 -8.14 16.23
C PHE A 605 7.27 -8.91 17.52
N GLY A 606 8.53 -9.36 17.63
CA GLY A 606 9.08 -10.09 18.76
C GLY A 606 9.24 -9.27 20.04
N ALA A 607 10.03 -9.77 20.98
CA ALA A 607 10.46 -8.98 22.13
C ALA A 607 11.20 -7.72 21.64
N PRO A 608 11.09 -6.59 22.35
CA PRO A 608 11.70 -5.34 21.88
C PRO A 608 13.21 -5.45 21.59
N GLU A 609 13.91 -6.26 22.38
CA GLU A 609 15.35 -6.47 22.26
C GLU A 609 15.77 -7.26 21.02
N THR A 610 14.88 -8.12 20.53
CA THR A 610 15.13 -8.99 19.37
C THR A 610 14.62 -8.42 18.05
N ARG A 611 14.03 -7.22 18.06
CA ARG A 611 13.55 -6.58 16.83
C ARG A 611 14.72 -6.02 16.03
N PRO A 612 14.63 -6.11 14.68
CA PRO A 612 15.58 -5.45 13.80
C PRO A 612 15.75 -3.95 14.12
N PRO A 613 16.91 -3.35 13.80
CA PRO A 613 17.23 -1.98 14.18
C PRO A 613 16.19 -0.93 13.77
N MET A 614 15.61 -1.06 12.56
CA MET A 614 14.64 -0.11 12.01
C MET A 614 13.20 -0.36 12.50
N VAL A 615 12.93 -1.43 13.23
CA VAL A 615 11.60 -1.74 13.77
C VAL A 615 11.41 -1.08 15.14
N PRO A 616 10.36 -0.26 15.35
CA PRO A 616 10.14 0.46 16.61
C PRO A 616 10.05 -0.47 17.82
N ARG A 617 10.99 -0.35 18.77
CA ARG A 617 11.07 -1.20 19.95
C ARG A 617 10.04 -0.84 21.02
N GLU A 618 9.64 0.44 21.09
CA GLU A 618 8.66 0.94 22.05
C GLU A 618 7.21 0.58 21.70
N THR A 619 6.92 0.27 20.44
CA THR A 619 5.56 -0.01 19.97
C THR A 619 5.05 -1.36 20.48
N LEU A 620 3.80 -1.39 20.95
CA LEU A 620 3.09 -2.60 21.35
C LEU A 620 2.17 -3.07 20.24
N PHE A 621 2.13 -4.40 20.03
CA PHE A 621 1.13 -4.99 19.14
C PHE A 621 -0.28 -4.81 19.72
N ARG A 622 -1.17 -4.23 18.91
CA ARG A 622 -2.60 -4.06 19.21
C ARG A 622 -3.39 -4.48 17.99
N PRO A 623 -4.26 -5.49 18.11
CA PRO A 623 -5.20 -5.82 17.04
C PRO A 623 -5.86 -4.57 16.48
N ILE A 624 -6.27 -4.57 15.24
CA ILE A 624 -6.86 -3.42 14.55
C ILE A 624 -5.86 -2.26 14.38
N SER A 625 -5.44 -1.59 15.47
CA SER A 625 -4.57 -0.41 15.38
C SER A 625 -3.23 -0.72 14.73
N SER A 626 -2.58 -1.84 15.08
CA SER A 626 -1.32 -2.25 14.42
C SER A 626 -1.54 -2.65 12.96
N PHE A 627 -2.69 -3.25 12.64
CA PHE A 627 -3.06 -3.56 11.27
C PHE A 627 -3.25 -2.30 10.43
N VAL A 628 -4.01 -1.33 10.92
CA VAL A 628 -4.26 -0.06 10.20
C VAL A 628 -2.95 0.70 10.00
N ILE A 629 -2.09 0.76 11.00
CA ILE A 629 -0.77 1.39 10.90
C ILE A 629 0.07 0.69 9.81
N ALA A 630 0.17 -0.63 9.85
CA ALA A 630 0.94 -1.41 8.88
C ALA A 630 0.36 -1.32 7.45
N LEU A 631 -0.96 -1.16 7.31
CA LEU A 631 -1.59 -0.90 6.01
C LEU A 631 -1.14 0.45 5.43
N PHE A 632 -1.05 1.50 6.26
CA PHE A 632 -0.52 2.79 5.82
C PHE A 632 0.98 2.77 5.56
N ASP A 633 1.75 1.99 6.32
CA ASP A 633 3.16 1.74 5.99
C ASP A 633 3.27 1.07 4.62
N LEU A 634 2.41 0.07 4.32
CA LEU A 634 2.36 -0.59 3.01
C LEU A 634 1.99 0.38 1.88
N LEU A 635 1.02 1.28 2.08
CA LEU A 635 0.67 2.30 1.10
C LEU A 635 1.80 3.31 0.85
N ASN A 636 2.65 3.54 1.85
CA ASN A 636 3.83 4.41 1.75
C ASN A 636 5.09 3.70 1.26
N ALA A 637 5.06 2.37 1.11
CA ALA A 637 6.21 1.56 0.73
C ALA A 637 6.85 2.01 -0.59
N MET A 638 6.03 2.45 -1.55
CA MET A 638 6.42 2.89 -2.89
C MET A 638 6.49 4.42 -3.03
N ASN A 639 6.66 5.17 -1.94
CA ASN A 639 6.74 6.63 -1.98
C ASN A 639 8.16 7.09 -2.39
N GLN A 640 8.53 6.77 -3.62
CA GLN A 640 9.82 7.02 -4.21
C GLN A 640 9.85 8.39 -4.91
N LYS A 641 10.99 9.09 -4.79
CA LYS A 641 11.24 10.33 -5.55
C LYS A 641 12.19 10.03 -6.70
N PRO A 642 11.88 10.47 -7.92
CA PRO A 642 12.78 10.29 -9.05
C PRO A 642 14.19 10.83 -8.77
N GLY A 643 15.21 10.08 -9.13
CA GLY A 643 16.62 10.40 -8.93
C GLY A 643 17.13 10.35 -7.47
N ALA A 644 16.22 10.24 -6.49
CA ALA A 644 16.58 10.17 -5.08
C ALA A 644 16.44 8.74 -4.56
N PHE A 645 17.51 7.95 -4.66
CA PHE A 645 17.54 6.59 -4.15
C PHE A 645 17.79 6.59 -2.65
N ALA A 646 16.93 5.92 -1.91
CA ALA A 646 17.02 5.85 -0.45
C ALA A 646 16.86 4.40 0.02
N ARG A 647 17.78 3.94 0.86
CA ARG A 647 17.68 2.63 1.51
C ARG A 647 16.64 2.68 2.62
N ARG A 648 15.36 2.61 2.23
CA ARG A 648 14.23 2.75 3.16
C ARG A 648 12.96 2.09 2.64
N GLY A 649 12.28 1.35 3.49
CA GLY A 649 11.02 0.71 3.16
C GLY A 649 11.18 -0.27 1.99
N HIS A 650 10.40 -0.08 0.95
CA HIS A 650 10.43 -0.93 -0.26
C HIS A 650 11.16 -0.26 -1.45
N ASP A 651 12.09 0.66 -1.16
CA ASP A 651 12.92 1.29 -2.19
C ASP A 651 14.28 0.59 -2.26
N TYR A 652 14.44 -0.31 -3.21
CA TYR A 652 15.67 -1.09 -3.43
C TYR A 652 16.57 -0.53 -4.52
N ARG A 653 16.23 0.63 -5.11
CA ARG A 653 16.99 1.20 -6.25
C ARG A 653 18.47 1.40 -5.94
N ILE A 654 18.80 1.81 -4.72
CA ILE A 654 20.19 1.99 -4.28
C ILE A 654 20.94 0.68 -4.12
N ASP A 655 20.23 -0.42 -3.88
CA ASP A 655 20.83 -1.73 -3.60
C ASP A 655 21.01 -2.59 -4.84
N LEU A 656 20.24 -2.32 -5.92
CA LEU A 656 20.12 -3.19 -7.08
C LEU A 656 21.43 -3.45 -7.80
N ARG A 657 22.29 -2.42 -8.04
CA ARG A 657 23.59 -2.59 -8.69
C ARG A 657 24.47 -3.57 -7.90
N GLU A 658 24.63 -3.31 -6.61
CA GLU A 658 25.50 -4.14 -5.76
C GLU A 658 24.92 -5.54 -5.56
N ALA A 659 23.59 -5.67 -5.41
CA ALA A 659 22.92 -6.97 -5.32
C ALA A 659 23.12 -7.82 -6.58
N LEU A 660 23.04 -7.22 -7.79
CA LEU A 660 23.34 -7.89 -9.05
C LEU A 660 24.80 -8.36 -9.12
N GLN A 661 25.74 -7.52 -8.68
CA GLN A 661 27.16 -7.90 -8.62
C GLN A 661 27.38 -9.10 -7.71
N LYS A 662 26.80 -9.09 -6.51
CA LYS A 662 26.92 -10.18 -5.53
C LYS A 662 26.23 -11.47 -6.02
N ALA A 663 24.97 -11.38 -6.47
CA ALA A 663 24.19 -12.55 -6.84
C ALA A 663 24.66 -13.19 -8.16
N TYR A 664 24.96 -12.39 -9.19
CA TYR A 664 25.28 -12.89 -10.53
C TYR A 664 26.76 -12.87 -10.84
N ARG A 665 27.60 -12.45 -9.87
CA ARG A 665 29.06 -12.35 -10.02
C ARG A 665 29.47 -11.50 -11.23
N LEU A 666 28.78 -10.38 -11.41
CA LEU A 666 29.13 -9.36 -12.38
C LEU A 666 30.10 -8.36 -11.74
N THR A 667 31.03 -7.85 -12.51
CA THR A 667 32.09 -6.99 -11.97
C THR A 667 32.09 -5.60 -12.57
N SER A 668 32.43 -4.62 -11.75
CA SER A 668 32.76 -3.27 -12.17
C SER A 668 33.88 -2.72 -11.28
N SER A 669 34.67 -1.79 -11.81
CA SER A 669 35.59 -1.02 -10.98
C SER A 669 34.81 -0.04 -10.06
N PRO A 670 35.42 0.48 -9.00
CA PRO A 670 34.77 1.51 -8.18
C PRO A 670 34.32 2.74 -8.99
N THR A 671 35.11 3.20 -9.95
CA THR A 671 34.78 4.30 -10.85
C THR A 671 33.57 3.98 -11.73
N GLN A 672 33.51 2.78 -12.30
CA GLN A 672 32.36 2.32 -13.07
C GLN A 672 31.12 2.18 -12.21
N ALA A 673 31.26 1.72 -10.97
CA ALA A 673 30.14 1.62 -10.02
C ALA A 673 29.51 2.99 -9.74
N GLU A 674 30.34 4.02 -9.52
CA GLU A 674 29.86 5.39 -9.34
C GLU A 674 29.24 5.96 -10.62
N ALA A 675 29.83 5.71 -11.77
CA ALA A 675 29.29 6.15 -13.06
C ALA A 675 27.90 5.52 -13.34
N ILE A 676 27.74 4.22 -13.05
CA ILE A 676 26.44 3.54 -13.15
C ILE A 676 25.40 4.18 -12.22
N GLU A 677 25.75 4.42 -10.95
CA GLU A 677 24.83 5.03 -9.97
C GLU A 677 24.36 6.42 -10.42
N ASN A 678 25.26 7.22 -10.96
CA ASN A 678 24.93 8.56 -11.46
C ASN A 678 24.03 8.46 -12.71
N ALA A 679 24.37 7.60 -13.67
CA ALA A 679 23.59 7.41 -14.89
C ALA A 679 22.17 6.92 -14.57
N LEU A 680 21.98 5.98 -13.63
CA LEU A 680 20.68 5.48 -13.22
C LEU A 680 19.81 6.59 -12.63
N ARG A 681 20.38 7.48 -11.81
CA ARG A 681 19.67 8.61 -11.19
C ARG A 681 19.25 9.65 -12.21
N GLU A 682 20.14 10.01 -13.11
CA GLU A 682 19.88 10.99 -14.19
C GLU A 682 18.79 10.47 -15.13
N ARG A 683 18.88 9.22 -15.57
CA ARG A 683 17.89 8.61 -16.44
C ARG A 683 16.51 8.57 -15.81
N GLU A 684 16.42 8.23 -14.52
CA GLU A 684 15.15 8.24 -13.80
C GLU A 684 14.50 9.62 -13.77
N GLN A 685 15.29 10.68 -13.50
CA GLN A 685 14.79 12.04 -13.54
C GLN A 685 14.27 12.41 -14.92
N MET A 686 15.03 12.12 -15.97
CA MET A 686 14.63 12.40 -17.34
C MET A 686 13.33 11.73 -17.73
N TRP A 687 13.17 10.44 -17.43
CA TRP A 687 11.94 9.71 -17.71
C TRP A 687 10.75 10.24 -16.90
N ALA A 688 10.97 10.67 -15.67
CA ALA A 688 9.93 11.27 -14.83
C ALA A 688 9.46 12.62 -15.38
N GLU A 689 10.39 13.45 -15.83
CA GLU A 689 10.13 14.75 -16.46
C GLU A 689 9.38 14.56 -17.80
N ALA A 690 9.85 13.68 -18.67
CA ALA A 690 9.20 13.38 -19.93
C ALA A 690 7.74 12.94 -19.74
N ARG A 691 7.49 12.06 -18.79
CA ARG A 691 6.12 11.61 -18.45
C ARG A 691 5.26 12.74 -17.90
N LEU A 692 5.83 13.64 -17.10
CA LEU A 692 5.10 14.79 -16.55
C LEU A 692 4.68 15.76 -17.66
N VAL A 693 5.59 16.07 -18.60
CA VAL A 693 5.32 16.94 -19.74
C VAL A 693 4.24 16.33 -20.65
N ALA A 694 4.37 15.06 -21.03
CA ALA A 694 3.41 14.38 -21.86
C ALA A 694 2.01 14.31 -21.21
N LYS A 695 1.94 14.00 -19.90
CA LYS A 695 0.69 13.98 -19.15
C LYS A 695 0.03 15.36 -19.06
N THR A 696 0.82 16.41 -18.93
CA THR A 696 0.32 17.77 -18.83
C THR A 696 -0.23 18.24 -20.17
N ALA A 697 0.47 17.95 -21.26
CA ALA A 697 0.01 18.23 -22.63
C ALA A 697 -1.30 17.51 -22.95
N TYR A 698 -1.38 16.21 -22.63
CA TYR A 698 -2.60 15.43 -22.82
C TYR A 698 -3.80 15.97 -22.04
N LYS A 699 -3.59 16.35 -20.75
CA LYS A 699 -4.65 16.97 -19.94
C LYS A 699 -5.12 18.32 -20.52
N ALA A 700 -4.20 19.13 -21.04
CA ALA A 700 -4.55 20.39 -21.65
C ALA A 700 -5.45 20.18 -22.88
N VAL A 701 -5.08 19.24 -23.75
CA VAL A 701 -5.88 18.87 -24.93
C VAL A 701 -7.25 18.35 -24.53
N ALA A 702 -7.31 17.45 -23.53
CA ALA A 702 -8.58 16.91 -23.03
C ALA A 702 -9.50 18.00 -22.45
N THR A 703 -8.91 18.98 -21.72
CA THR A 703 -9.68 20.11 -21.16
C THR A 703 -10.19 21.04 -22.25
N ILE A 704 -9.41 21.29 -23.28
CA ILE A 704 -9.82 22.10 -24.46
C ILE A 704 -10.99 21.38 -25.16
N ASN A 705 -10.88 20.09 -25.41
CA ASN A 705 -11.96 19.32 -26.06
C ASN A 705 -13.23 19.29 -25.21
N ASP A 706 -13.14 19.10 -23.89
CA ASP A 706 -14.29 19.16 -22.98
C ASP A 706 -14.95 20.55 -22.98
N THR A 707 -14.16 21.61 -23.05
CA THR A 707 -14.65 22.98 -23.15
C THR A 707 -15.34 23.25 -24.49
N LEU A 708 -14.78 22.77 -25.61
CA LEU A 708 -15.38 22.89 -26.95
C LEU A 708 -16.69 22.09 -27.04
N ASN A 709 -16.74 20.89 -26.44
CA ASN A 709 -17.97 20.08 -26.34
C ASN A 709 -19.08 20.81 -25.59
N LYS A 710 -18.75 21.47 -24.47
CA LYS A 710 -19.72 22.28 -23.69
C LYS A 710 -20.26 23.49 -24.45
N TRP A 711 -19.54 23.99 -25.44
CA TRP A 711 -19.95 25.14 -26.25
C TRP A 711 -20.75 24.73 -27.51
N GLY A 712 -21.14 23.45 -27.64
CA GLY A 712 -22.00 22.98 -28.70
C GLY A 712 -21.39 23.03 -30.11
N ARG A 713 -20.08 23.20 -30.23
CA ARG A 713 -19.36 22.99 -31.49
C ARG A 713 -18.92 21.54 -31.50
N ASN A 714 -19.28 20.80 -32.57
CA ASN A 714 -18.99 19.38 -32.75
C ASN A 714 -17.55 19.06 -32.34
N ALA A 715 -17.37 18.76 -31.06
CA ALA A 715 -16.18 18.18 -30.59
C ALA A 715 -16.29 16.69 -30.87
N VAL A 716 -15.28 16.15 -31.46
CA VAL A 716 -15.12 14.73 -31.73
C VAL A 716 -15.39 13.99 -30.42
N SER A 717 -16.35 13.08 -30.41
CA SER A 717 -16.61 12.21 -29.28
C SER A 717 -15.30 11.49 -28.98
N MET A 718 -14.79 11.67 -27.74
CA MET A 718 -13.67 10.88 -27.28
C MET A 718 -14.16 9.49 -26.85
N ASP A 719 -14.70 8.74 -27.76
CA ASP A 719 -14.56 7.31 -27.72
C ASP A 719 -13.09 7.06 -28.07
N PHE A 720 -12.36 6.51 -27.12
CA PHE A 720 -10.96 6.11 -27.27
C PHE A 720 -10.87 4.95 -28.27
N VAL A 721 -11.24 5.22 -29.47
CA VAL A 721 -11.14 4.34 -30.62
C VAL A 721 -10.32 5.08 -31.65
N GLU A 722 -9.18 4.49 -31.94
CA GLU A 722 -8.35 4.74 -33.08
C GLU A 722 -7.72 6.14 -33.18
N GLN A 723 -6.44 6.13 -32.98
CA GLN A 723 -5.49 7.26 -32.99
C GLN A 723 -5.39 7.99 -34.36
N GLU A 724 -6.15 7.61 -35.36
CA GLU A 724 -6.04 8.17 -36.70
C GLU A 724 -6.85 9.46 -36.93
N ASP A 725 -7.83 9.79 -36.05
CA ASP A 725 -8.76 10.91 -36.33
C ASP A 725 -8.70 12.08 -35.34
N ILE A 726 -7.69 12.20 -34.49
CA ILE A 726 -7.51 13.43 -33.73
C ILE A 726 -6.84 14.47 -34.60
N ASP A 727 -7.62 15.42 -35.12
CA ASP A 727 -7.08 16.57 -35.82
C ASP A 727 -6.38 17.53 -34.88
N ILE A 728 -5.17 17.12 -34.51
CA ILE A 728 -4.27 17.91 -33.64
C ILE A 728 -3.80 19.11 -34.49
N PRO A 729 -4.00 20.37 -34.04
CA PRO A 729 -3.53 21.53 -34.76
C PRO A 729 -2.07 21.37 -35.21
N PRO A 730 -1.71 21.78 -36.42
CA PRO A 730 -0.37 21.56 -37.00
C PRO A 730 0.77 22.01 -36.09
N ALA A 731 0.55 23.06 -35.32
CA ALA A 731 1.52 23.56 -34.34
C ALA A 731 1.78 22.56 -33.18
N TRP A 732 0.76 21.86 -32.73
CA TRP A 732 0.86 20.86 -31.66
C TRP A 732 1.40 19.53 -32.18
N ARG A 733 1.04 19.15 -33.41
CA ARG A 733 1.61 17.98 -34.10
C ARG A 733 3.11 18.17 -34.32
N LYS A 734 3.52 19.39 -34.68
CA LYS A 734 4.94 19.77 -34.81
C LYS A 734 5.66 19.76 -33.46
N LEU A 735 5.03 20.22 -32.38
CA LEU A 735 5.57 20.22 -31.04
C LEU A 735 5.72 18.78 -30.49
N MET A 736 4.70 17.95 -30.68
CA MET A 736 4.75 16.53 -30.27
C MET A 736 5.78 15.76 -31.10
N LYS A 737 5.89 16.03 -32.39
CA LYS A 737 6.92 15.45 -33.27
C LYS A 737 8.32 15.94 -32.88
N GLN A 738 8.48 17.19 -32.52
CA GLN A 738 9.75 17.73 -32.00
C GLN A 738 10.10 17.15 -30.63
N MET A 739 9.13 16.83 -29.80
CA MET A 739 9.31 16.14 -28.51
C MET A 739 9.65 14.65 -28.70
N SER A 740 9.10 13.98 -29.74
CA SER A 740 9.39 12.59 -30.06
C SER A 740 10.68 12.41 -30.85
N ASP A 741 10.96 13.29 -31.80
CA ASP A 741 11.96 13.02 -32.85
C ASP A 741 13.37 13.53 -32.55
N SER A 742 13.60 14.47 -31.66
CA SER A 742 14.98 14.98 -31.80
C SER A 742 15.64 15.66 -30.63
N GLN A 743 14.96 16.27 -29.75
CA GLN A 743 15.67 17.10 -28.78
C GLN A 743 15.73 16.52 -27.38
N LEU A 744 14.75 15.75 -26.96
CA LEU A 744 14.84 15.03 -25.69
C LEU A 744 15.68 13.75 -25.84
N MET A 745 15.44 12.97 -26.89
CA MET A 745 16.22 11.75 -27.13
C MET A 745 17.63 12.05 -27.70
N GLY A 746 17.79 13.11 -28.49
CA GLY A 746 19.09 13.55 -28.99
C GLY A 746 19.98 14.22 -27.94
N ARG A 747 19.42 14.94 -26.97
CA ARG A 747 20.17 15.45 -25.80
C ARG A 747 20.55 14.34 -24.82
N LEU A 748 19.79 13.25 -24.79
CA LEU A 748 20.10 12.04 -24.05
C LEU A 748 21.31 11.27 -24.60
N GLY A 749 21.64 11.48 -25.88
CA GLY A 749 22.82 10.88 -26.53
C GLY A 749 24.05 11.79 -26.63
N SER A 750 23.93 13.09 -26.33
CA SER A 750 24.98 14.08 -26.64
C SER A 750 25.57 14.85 -25.48
N SER A 751 25.22 14.56 -24.23
CA SER A 751 25.92 15.16 -23.09
C SER A 751 27.20 14.40 -22.75
N GLY A 752 28.22 14.55 -23.60
CA GLY A 752 29.60 14.41 -23.18
C GLY A 752 30.00 15.63 -22.34
N PRO A 753 30.93 15.54 -21.38
CA PRO A 753 31.39 16.68 -20.62
C PRO A 753 31.99 17.75 -21.55
N PRO A 754 31.81 19.03 -21.27
CA PRO A 754 32.53 20.09 -22.01
C PRO A 754 34.03 19.88 -21.80
N ALA A 755 34.81 20.04 -22.89
CA ALA A 755 36.26 19.92 -22.94
C ALA A 755 36.95 20.91 -22.02
#